data_7a38902b3348d53d681960d54a10545d
#
_entry.id   7a38902b3348d53d681960d54a10545d
#
_cell.length_a   1.000
_cell.length_b   1.000
_cell.length_c   1.000
_cell.angle_alpha   90.00
_cell.angle_beta   90.00
_cell.angle_gamma   90.00
#
_symmetry.space_group_name_H-M   'P 1'
#
loop_
_entity.id
_entity.type
_entity.pdbx_description
1 polymer ?
#
loop_
_entity_poly.entity_id
_entity_poly.type
_entity_poly.pdbx_seq_one_letter_code
_entity_poly.pdbx_strand_id
1 'polypeptide(L)'
;MRVFELRLALLTSAMAVMTVPSQAVANDSAANAEASSVRAGSRQFTPDFFTTYAPVTALDMVKRIPGFSISEGEGRRGFGENAGNVLIDGDRPSTKSDDIWTMLSRIPASQVEYIELSEQAGADTETQGQGQVINIVRKRTAKVNGTYEGTIIAGTRYGFQPSLNASATLRRGETSYELNVSSYSERVYGFGPEDFKTGSAVLLERRFYNGTGGHDQAALGGAIKTKLGDSKVNLNGQVRWDDSFDIREADYFNGSGVDTADELLLRGGPVSDISYEVGGDIEFSAVPKTNTKIVALYRSGHESAYSSIEIARMGQPVTLFETRSRNTPTEAVMRIQNDWSGLGGHAVQFGAEIAYNRLDARFSVANSVAGAVTSFPASDVLVQETRFEPFVSDIWTLGPSWKVEAGAIAEFSKLTLSGDSIAERSFQFIKPRAIATWTINPQTTLELRAERQVAQLNFNEFATSVDVTVGNQVDAGNADLVPEKTTTFSGLIRHKFLERGSIQFRGDYQLVDDTEDLVPITVRDSNGNITAQFDGTGNIGKSKRWNAELEITLPLDWLTRPIGFAGIEAKYIGHYHGSKVTDPVTGLNRRISHRPLWHQQWDIRYDMADLGLVFGASFSVQEPNYAYFLNEIRRQHEGTRSTLFIEYSKFSLGTLRFQVTDMAGFHRDRYIYAGTRASGALDQIVNRKRTLDPLLQLTLSGKF
;
A
#
# COMPACT_ATOMS: atom_id res chain seq x y z
N MET A 1 -2.17 28.33 27.80
CA MET A 1 -3.61 28.16 27.54
C MET A 1 -4.16 29.51 27.09
N ARG A 2 -4.82 29.60 25.92
CA ARG A 2 -5.21 30.82 25.17
C ARG A 2 -4.05 31.50 24.43
N VAL A 3 -3.66 30.98 23.23
CA VAL A 3 -3.07 31.75 22.11
C VAL A 3 -3.13 30.98 20.78
N PHE A 4 -3.95 29.95 20.60
CA PHE A 4 -3.94 29.13 19.36
C PHE A 4 -5.27 29.13 18.56
N GLU A 5 -6.21 30.00 18.83
CA GLU A 5 -7.53 30.02 18.18
C GLU A 5 -7.76 31.14 17.14
N LEU A 6 -6.74 31.79 16.65
CA LEU A 6 -7.00 32.94 15.76
C LEU A 6 -6.08 32.96 14.54
N ARG A 7 -6.04 31.93 13.70
CA ARG A 7 -5.43 32.02 12.34
C ARG A 7 -5.83 30.94 11.35
N LEU A 8 -6.94 30.25 11.52
CA LEU A 8 -7.44 29.28 10.53
C LEU A 8 -8.59 29.82 9.63
N ALA A 9 -8.90 31.10 9.69
CA ALA A 9 -10.01 31.70 8.96
C ALA A 9 -9.60 32.50 7.69
N LEU A 10 -8.38 32.36 7.18
CA LEU A 10 -7.87 33.19 6.06
C LEU A 10 -7.43 32.39 4.82
N LEU A 11 -7.74 31.10 4.71
CA LEU A 11 -7.35 30.29 3.56
C LEU A 11 -8.50 29.74 2.70
N THR A 12 -9.74 30.16 2.95
CA THR A 12 -10.92 29.68 2.20
C THR A 12 -11.52 30.69 1.22
N SER A 13 -10.85 31.80 0.90
CA SER A 13 -11.43 32.84 0.04
C SER A 13 -10.44 33.36 -1.01
N ALA A 14 -9.85 32.48 -1.82
CA ALA A 14 -9.07 32.92 -3.00
C ALA A 14 -9.12 31.88 -4.11
N MET A 15 -10.31 31.43 -4.51
CA MET A 15 -10.54 30.83 -5.84
C MET A 15 -11.21 31.87 -6.73
N ALA A 16 -10.49 32.95 -7.02
CA ALA A 16 -10.83 33.85 -8.12
C ALA A 16 -10.05 33.39 -9.35
N VAL A 17 -10.80 33.01 -10.39
CA VAL A 17 -10.29 32.71 -11.72
C VAL A 17 -9.52 33.94 -12.23
N MET A 18 -8.17 33.88 -12.22
CA MET A 18 -7.35 34.85 -12.91
C MET A 18 -7.07 34.35 -14.32
N THR A 19 -7.75 34.93 -15.27
CA THR A 19 -7.32 34.93 -16.67
C THR A 19 -6.06 35.78 -16.78
N VAL A 20 -4.92 35.14 -16.98
CA VAL A 20 -3.64 35.82 -17.26
C VAL A 20 -3.54 36.06 -18.76
N PRO A 21 -3.38 37.29 -19.23
CA PRO A 21 -3.07 37.55 -20.64
C PRO A 21 -1.67 37.04 -20.97
N SER A 22 -1.55 36.30 -22.06
CA SER A 22 -0.29 35.83 -22.62
C SER A 22 0.52 37.03 -23.14
N GLN A 23 1.52 37.45 -22.40
CA GLN A 23 2.59 38.25 -22.99
C GLN A 23 3.78 37.34 -23.30
N ALA A 24 4.14 37.31 -24.57
CA ALA A 24 5.30 36.64 -25.10
C ALA A 24 6.57 37.28 -24.47
N VAL A 25 7.29 36.49 -23.68
CA VAL A 25 8.70 36.81 -23.35
C VAL A 25 9.56 36.00 -24.31
N ALA A 26 10.26 36.76 -25.16
CA ALA A 26 11.18 36.25 -26.17
C ALA A 26 12.38 35.53 -25.53
N ASN A 27 12.73 34.43 -26.14
CA ASN A 27 13.97 33.69 -26.18
C ASN A 27 15.22 34.32 -25.58
N ASP A 28 15.80 33.64 -24.60
CA ASP A 28 17.22 33.38 -24.53
C ASP A 28 17.47 32.07 -23.77
N SER A 29 17.47 30.95 -24.49
CA SER A 29 17.98 29.65 -24.03
C SER A 29 18.11 28.69 -25.23
N ALA A 30 18.85 29.14 -26.24
CA ALA A 30 19.37 28.27 -27.29
C ALA A 30 20.79 27.86 -26.93
N ALA A 31 20.98 26.93 -26.02
CA ALA A 31 22.23 26.19 -25.91
C ALA A 31 21.99 24.94 -25.03
N ASN A 32 22.08 23.79 -25.66
CA ASN A 32 22.13 22.41 -25.19
C ASN A 32 20.87 21.57 -25.46
N ALA A 33 20.51 21.44 -26.73
CA ALA A 33 19.74 20.32 -27.24
C ALA A 33 20.63 19.53 -28.21
N GLU A 34 21.57 18.75 -27.72
CA GLU A 34 22.10 17.64 -28.50
C GLU A 34 21.12 16.48 -28.41
N ALA A 35 20.45 16.27 -29.52
CA ALA A 35 19.43 15.28 -29.73
C ALA A 35 20.05 13.89 -29.79
N SER A 36 19.90 13.09 -28.73
CA SER A 36 19.74 11.64 -28.92
C SER A 36 18.30 11.43 -29.44
N SER A 37 18.14 10.49 -30.36
CA SER A 37 16.87 10.16 -31.04
C SER A 37 15.78 9.81 -30.02
N VAL A 38 15.06 10.83 -29.55
CA VAL A 38 13.91 10.68 -28.64
C VAL A 38 12.79 10.00 -29.43
N ARG A 39 12.38 8.80 -29.02
CA ARG A 39 11.17 8.15 -29.55
C ARG A 39 9.98 9.10 -29.35
N ALA A 40 9.14 9.22 -30.36
CA ALA A 40 7.96 10.08 -30.26
C ALA A 40 7.11 9.70 -29.03
N GLY A 41 6.94 10.65 -28.08
CA GLY A 41 6.17 10.45 -26.85
C GLY A 41 6.97 10.03 -25.62
N SER A 42 8.31 9.93 -25.67
CA SER A 42 9.15 9.73 -24.48
C SER A 42 9.98 10.99 -24.16
N ARG A 43 10.27 11.19 -22.87
CA ARG A 43 11.12 12.26 -22.36
C ARG A 43 12.25 11.66 -21.52
N GLN A 44 13.49 12.03 -21.82
CA GLN A 44 14.66 11.60 -21.06
C GLN A 44 15.06 12.67 -20.04
N PHE A 45 15.39 12.23 -18.84
CA PHE A 45 15.95 13.03 -17.76
C PHE A 45 17.35 12.52 -17.45
N THR A 46 18.35 13.32 -17.80
CA THR A 46 19.76 13.01 -17.49
C THR A 46 20.08 13.37 -16.03
N PRO A 47 21.17 12.86 -15.44
CA PRO A 47 21.58 13.20 -14.08
C PRO A 47 21.69 14.71 -13.82
N ASP A 48 22.01 15.51 -14.85
CA ASP A 48 22.14 16.97 -14.74
C ASP A 48 20.84 17.66 -14.32
N PHE A 49 19.69 17.13 -14.75
CA PHE A 49 18.38 17.63 -14.31
C PHE A 49 18.20 17.54 -12.79
N PHE A 50 18.84 16.58 -12.15
CA PHE A 50 18.68 16.30 -10.72
C PHE A 50 19.78 16.89 -9.84
N THR A 51 20.79 17.55 -10.40
CA THR A 51 21.96 18.04 -9.63
C THR A 51 21.59 18.96 -8.49
N THR A 52 20.58 19.83 -8.69
CA THR A 52 20.08 20.75 -7.65
C THR A 52 19.54 20.01 -6.41
N TYR A 53 19.09 18.77 -6.58
CA TYR A 53 18.50 17.97 -5.49
C TYR A 53 19.50 17.05 -4.79
N ALA A 54 20.74 16.98 -5.28
CA ALA A 54 21.79 16.10 -4.76
C ALA A 54 21.33 14.66 -4.47
N PRO A 55 20.73 13.93 -5.44
CA PRO A 55 20.15 12.63 -5.20
C PRO A 55 21.21 11.59 -4.80
N VAL A 56 20.88 10.75 -3.82
CA VAL A 56 21.71 9.61 -3.43
C VAL A 56 21.33 8.38 -4.25
N THR A 57 20.05 8.19 -4.50
CA THR A 57 19.46 6.99 -5.13
C THR A 57 18.63 7.33 -6.36
N ALA A 58 18.30 6.31 -7.16
CA ALA A 58 17.33 6.43 -8.26
C ALA A 58 15.94 6.81 -7.75
N LEU A 59 15.56 6.38 -6.54
CA LEU A 59 14.30 6.77 -5.93
C LEU A 59 14.22 8.28 -5.72
N ASP A 60 15.32 8.91 -5.26
CA ASP A 60 15.37 10.36 -5.09
C ASP A 60 15.19 11.09 -6.43
N MET A 61 15.73 10.52 -7.51
CA MET A 61 15.58 11.08 -8.86
C MET A 61 14.14 10.94 -9.35
N VAL A 62 13.54 9.73 -9.23
CA VAL A 62 12.17 9.45 -9.70
C VAL A 62 11.14 10.34 -9.02
N LYS A 63 11.28 10.57 -7.72
CA LYS A 63 10.41 11.48 -6.94
C LYS A 63 10.41 12.92 -7.46
N ARG A 64 11.37 13.31 -8.31
CA ARG A 64 11.52 14.65 -8.88
C ARG A 64 11.06 14.77 -10.32
N ILE A 65 10.55 13.69 -10.92
CA ILE A 65 10.03 13.72 -12.29
C ILE A 65 8.64 14.38 -12.29
N PRO A 66 8.48 15.53 -12.98
CA PRO A 66 7.22 16.26 -12.96
C PRO A 66 6.08 15.48 -13.58
N GLY A 67 4.96 15.36 -12.86
CA GLY A 67 3.75 14.71 -13.31
C GLY A 67 3.85 13.18 -13.41
N PHE A 68 4.82 12.58 -12.71
CA PHE A 68 4.93 11.13 -12.54
C PHE A 68 4.75 10.74 -11.07
N SER A 69 3.96 9.73 -10.84
CA SER A 69 3.82 9.06 -9.53
C SER A 69 4.11 7.57 -9.68
N ILE A 70 4.86 7.02 -8.73
CA ILE A 70 5.15 5.59 -8.70
C ILE A 70 3.87 4.84 -8.34
N SER A 71 3.54 3.82 -9.13
CA SER A 71 2.50 2.83 -8.85
C SER A 71 3.15 1.46 -8.71
N GLU A 72 2.95 0.81 -7.58
CA GLU A 72 3.47 -0.55 -7.33
C GLU A 72 2.63 -1.64 -7.98
N GLY A 73 1.45 -1.27 -8.46
CA GLY A 73 0.42 -2.24 -8.81
C GLY A 73 -0.34 -2.73 -7.57
N GLU A 74 -1.21 -3.70 -7.74
CA GLU A 74 -1.94 -4.29 -6.62
C GLU A 74 -1.26 -5.59 -6.18
N GLY A 75 -1.10 -5.83 -4.88
CA GLY A 75 -0.43 -7.01 -4.30
C GLY A 75 -1.23 -8.32 -4.42
N ARG A 76 -1.80 -8.60 -5.61
CA ARG A 76 -2.60 -9.81 -5.88
C ARG A 76 -1.72 -11.04 -6.09
N ARG A 77 -2.31 -12.24 -5.96
CA ARG A 77 -1.68 -13.50 -6.34
C ARG A 77 -1.56 -13.59 -7.87
N GLY A 78 -0.44 -14.09 -8.38
CA GLY A 78 -0.10 -14.08 -9.81
C GLY A 78 0.64 -12.81 -10.26
N PHE A 79 1.11 -12.78 -11.52
CA PHE A 79 1.75 -11.59 -12.12
C PHE A 79 0.75 -10.70 -12.89
N GLY A 80 -0.48 -11.11 -13.06
CA GLY A 80 -1.54 -10.57 -13.92
C GLY A 80 -1.58 -9.08 -14.12
N GLU A 81 -2.64 -8.40 -13.68
CA GLU A 81 -2.91 -6.97 -13.95
C GLU A 81 -2.02 -6.00 -13.15
N ASN A 82 -1.15 -6.51 -12.29
CA ASN A 82 -0.50 -5.75 -11.22
C ASN A 82 0.91 -5.27 -11.51
N ALA A 83 1.28 -5.16 -12.73
CA ALA A 83 2.58 -4.61 -13.05
C ALA A 83 2.60 -3.12 -12.72
N GLY A 84 3.50 -2.72 -11.81
CA GLY A 84 3.79 -1.31 -11.53
C GLY A 84 4.23 -0.53 -12.78
N ASN A 85 4.42 0.76 -12.66
CA ASN A 85 4.76 1.65 -13.78
C ASN A 85 6.26 2.00 -13.85
N VAL A 86 7.12 1.15 -13.29
CA VAL A 86 8.58 1.35 -13.26
C VAL A 86 9.30 0.16 -13.87
N LEU A 87 10.22 0.45 -14.78
CA LEU A 87 11.15 -0.50 -15.39
C LEU A 87 12.58 -0.17 -14.94
N ILE A 88 13.42 -1.19 -14.86
CA ILE A 88 14.87 -1.07 -14.60
C ILE A 88 15.60 -1.78 -15.75
N ASP A 89 16.40 -1.02 -16.51
CA ASP A 89 17.08 -1.48 -17.73
C ASP A 89 16.14 -2.07 -18.79
N GLY A 90 14.88 -1.59 -18.83
CA GLY A 90 13.84 -2.03 -19.75
C GLY A 90 13.00 -3.21 -19.25
N ASP A 91 13.36 -3.83 -18.13
CA ASP A 91 12.69 -5.01 -17.59
C ASP A 91 11.87 -4.66 -16.35
N ARG A 92 10.71 -5.30 -16.17
CA ARG A 92 9.98 -5.32 -14.91
C ARG A 92 10.62 -6.32 -13.96
N PRO A 93 10.76 -5.95 -12.67
CA PRO A 93 11.23 -6.91 -11.67
C PRO A 93 10.31 -8.14 -11.59
N SER A 94 10.91 -9.33 -11.56
CA SER A 94 10.22 -10.62 -11.45
C SER A 94 10.12 -11.11 -9.99
N THR A 95 10.01 -10.20 -9.03
CA THR A 95 9.88 -10.45 -7.58
C THR A 95 8.58 -9.84 -7.06
N LYS A 96 8.05 -10.40 -6.00
CA LYS A 96 6.89 -9.87 -5.25
C LYS A 96 7.24 -9.50 -3.82
N SER A 97 8.36 -9.99 -3.30
CA SER A 97 8.82 -9.71 -1.94
C SER A 97 9.54 -8.37 -1.79
N ASP A 98 10.06 -7.82 -2.90
CA ASP A 98 10.66 -6.50 -2.95
C ASP A 98 9.71 -5.50 -3.61
N ASP A 99 9.34 -4.45 -2.90
CA ASP A 99 8.60 -3.32 -3.46
C ASP A 99 9.49 -2.44 -4.33
N ILE A 100 8.89 -1.71 -5.26
CA ILE A 100 9.62 -0.87 -6.22
C ILE A 100 10.36 0.30 -5.55
N TRP A 101 9.85 0.82 -4.42
CA TRP A 101 10.48 1.91 -3.68
C TRP A 101 11.80 1.43 -3.08
N THR A 102 11.78 0.22 -2.49
CA THR A 102 12.97 -0.43 -1.94
C THR A 102 13.98 -0.73 -3.04
N MET A 103 13.56 -1.25 -4.20
CA MET A 103 14.47 -1.51 -5.33
C MET A 103 15.12 -0.24 -5.84
N LEU A 104 14.37 0.85 -6.02
CA LEU A 104 14.90 2.14 -6.49
C LEU A 104 15.85 2.77 -5.47
N SER A 105 15.63 2.57 -4.18
CA SER A 105 16.51 3.06 -3.12
C SER A 105 17.88 2.37 -3.11
N ARG A 106 17.98 1.17 -3.68
CA ARG A 106 19.22 0.39 -3.79
C ARG A 106 20.05 0.74 -5.01
N ILE A 107 19.55 1.52 -5.95
CA ILE A 107 20.27 1.96 -7.14
C ILE A 107 20.93 3.31 -6.87
N PRO A 108 22.28 3.41 -6.81
CA PRO A 108 22.96 4.70 -6.65
C PRO A 108 22.61 5.67 -7.79
N ALA A 109 22.28 6.91 -7.48
CA ALA A 109 22.03 7.94 -8.50
C ALA A 109 23.21 8.11 -9.48
N SER A 110 24.45 7.86 -9.04
CA SER A 110 25.64 7.87 -9.88
C SER A 110 25.65 6.77 -10.95
N GLN A 111 24.90 5.69 -10.74
CA GLN A 111 24.76 4.58 -11.69
C GLN A 111 23.63 4.79 -12.71
N VAL A 112 22.78 5.77 -12.49
CA VAL A 112 21.75 6.14 -13.46
C VAL A 112 22.42 6.84 -14.65
N GLU A 113 22.18 6.33 -15.86
CA GLU A 113 22.60 6.98 -17.10
C GLU A 113 21.58 8.03 -17.51
N TYR A 114 20.30 7.64 -17.53
CA TYR A 114 19.16 8.51 -17.69
C TYR A 114 17.89 7.81 -17.19
N ILE A 115 16.84 8.59 -16.97
CA ILE A 115 15.49 8.08 -16.71
C ILE A 115 14.61 8.47 -17.89
N GLU A 116 13.97 7.50 -18.51
CA GLU A 116 13.03 7.70 -19.61
C GLU A 116 11.60 7.64 -19.10
N LEU A 117 10.86 8.72 -19.26
CA LEU A 117 9.41 8.78 -19.03
C LEU A 117 8.69 8.56 -20.35
N SER A 118 7.98 7.47 -20.47
CA SER A 118 7.09 7.18 -21.60
C SER A 118 5.65 7.50 -21.21
N GLU A 119 5.08 8.51 -21.84
CA GLU A 119 3.65 8.84 -21.74
C GLU A 119 2.82 8.07 -22.76
N GLN A 120 3.50 7.44 -23.70
CA GLN A 120 2.93 6.54 -24.69
C GLN A 120 3.82 5.29 -24.69
N ALA A 121 3.27 4.14 -24.34
CA ALA A 121 4.00 2.90 -24.45
C ALA A 121 4.34 2.64 -25.91
N GLY A 122 5.62 2.49 -26.21
CA GLY A 122 6.09 1.98 -27.50
C GLY A 122 5.83 0.46 -27.61
N ALA A 123 5.90 -0.07 -28.84
CA ALA A 123 5.75 -1.50 -29.10
C ALA A 123 6.74 -2.41 -28.35
N ASP A 124 7.81 -1.84 -27.81
CA ASP A 124 8.88 -2.56 -27.09
C ASP A 124 8.80 -2.40 -25.56
N THR A 125 7.72 -1.81 -25.00
CA THR A 125 7.61 -1.56 -23.57
C THR A 125 6.53 -2.42 -22.96
N GLU A 126 6.83 -3.12 -21.87
CA GLU A 126 5.85 -3.84 -21.05
C GLU A 126 4.93 -2.84 -20.33
N THR A 127 3.92 -2.30 -20.99
CA THR A 127 3.07 -1.26 -20.41
C THR A 127 1.85 -1.79 -19.65
N GLN A 128 1.41 -2.99 -19.96
CA GLN A 128 0.34 -3.74 -19.27
C GLN A 128 -0.76 -2.85 -18.64
N GLY A 129 -1.32 -1.94 -19.42
CA GLY A 129 -2.38 -1.06 -18.96
C GLY A 129 -1.94 0.16 -18.14
N GLN A 130 -0.65 0.47 -18.12
CA GLN A 130 -0.14 1.70 -17.48
C GLN A 130 -0.14 2.86 -18.47
N GLY A 131 -0.73 4.00 -18.08
CA GLY A 131 -0.76 5.21 -18.92
C GLY A 131 0.59 5.91 -19.01
N GLN A 132 1.41 5.79 -17.96
CA GLN A 132 2.77 6.30 -17.88
C GLN A 132 3.70 5.25 -17.32
N VAL A 133 4.89 5.12 -17.90
CA VAL A 133 5.95 4.21 -17.43
C VAL A 133 7.26 4.96 -17.42
N ILE A 134 8.06 4.77 -16.38
CA ILE A 134 9.46 5.17 -16.38
C ILE A 134 10.36 3.97 -16.53
N ASN A 135 11.49 4.19 -17.21
CA ASN A 135 12.57 3.21 -17.31
C ASN A 135 13.86 3.85 -16.77
N ILE A 136 14.41 3.25 -15.73
CA ILE A 136 15.70 3.64 -15.16
C ILE A 136 16.79 2.89 -15.91
N VAL A 137 17.55 3.59 -16.75
CA VAL A 137 18.66 3.01 -17.48
C VAL A 137 19.95 3.21 -16.70
N ARG A 138 20.64 2.10 -16.38
CA ARG A 138 21.85 2.09 -15.57
C ARG A 138 23.12 2.06 -16.44
N LYS A 139 24.15 2.78 -15.98
CA LYS A 139 25.49 2.75 -16.57
C LYS A 139 26.09 1.34 -16.50
N ARG A 140 26.75 0.93 -17.57
CA ARG A 140 27.44 -0.36 -17.64
C ARG A 140 28.88 -0.24 -17.13
N THR A 141 29.05 -0.10 -15.81
CA THR A 141 30.38 -0.03 -15.20
C THR A 141 30.80 -1.39 -14.61
N ALA A 142 32.08 -1.76 -14.76
CA ALA A 142 32.62 -3.02 -14.24
C ALA A 142 33.09 -2.95 -12.78
N LYS A 143 32.71 -1.91 -12.05
CA LYS A 143 33.10 -1.71 -10.64
C LYS A 143 31.99 -2.19 -9.72
N VAL A 144 32.37 -2.61 -8.51
CA VAL A 144 31.43 -2.78 -7.41
C VAL A 144 30.86 -1.41 -7.06
N ASN A 145 29.58 -1.34 -6.91
CA ASN A 145 28.86 -0.14 -6.49
C ASN A 145 27.67 -0.54 -5.61
N GLY A 146 27.21 0.37 -4.80
CA GLY A 146 26.10 0.09 -3.91
C GLY A 146 25.62 1.31 -3.14
N THR A 147 24.59 1.08 -2.35
CA THR A 147 24.03 2.06 -1.41
C THR A 147 24.06 1.50 0.01
N TYR A 148 24.10 2.38 0.96
CA TYR A 148 23.83 2.06 2.36
C TYR A 148 22.98 3.14 2.99
N GLU A 149 22.14 2.72 3.90
CA GLU A 149 21.33 3.58 4.75
C GLU A 149 21.31 2.99 6.16
N GLY A 150 21.80 3.75 7.12
CA GLY A 150 21.70 3.42 8.53
C GLY A 150 20.77 4.40 9.21
N THR A 151 19.77 3.89 9.92
CA THR A 151 18.77 4.69 10.62
C THR A 151 18.75 4.32 12.09
N ILE A 152 18.67 5.32 12.96
CA ILE A 152 18.39 5.16 14.37
C ILE A 152 17.07 5.83 14.66
N ILE A 153 16.09 5.05 15.13
CA ILE A 153 14.81 5.55 15.61
C ILE A 153 14.86 5.60 17.13
N ALA A 154 14.47 6.72 17.73
CA ALA A 154 14.38 6.89 19.15
C ALA A 154 12.95 7.30 19.53
N GLY A 155 12.32 6.51 20.37
CA GLY A 155 11.11 6.90 21.10
C GLY A 155 11.46 7.42 22.48
N THR A 156 10.53 8.14 23.11
CA THR A 156 10.78 8.75 24.43
C THR A 156 11.00 7.73 25.55
N ARG A 157 10.59 6.45 25.34
CA ARG A 157 10.60 5.40 26.38
C ARG A 157 11.44 4.17 26.06
N TYR A 158 11.88 3.96 24.79
CA TYR A 158 12.44 2.68 24.36
C TYR A 158 13.89 2.72 23.87
N GLY A 159 14.57 3.84 24.08
CA GLY A 159 15.96 3.97 23.65
C GLY A 159 16.11 3.98 22.13
N PHE A 160 17.20 3.41 21.63
CA PHE A 160 17.57 3.48 20.22
C PHE A 160 17.27 2.17 19.50
N GLN A 161 16.54 2.23 18.39
CA GLN A 161 16.26 1.12 17.50
C GLN A 161 17.02 1.33 16.19
N PRO A 162 18.10 0.57 15.96
CA PRO A 162 18.87 0.66 14.73
C PRO A 162 18.18 -0.08 13.58
N SER A 163 18.25 0.48 12.39
CA SER A 163 17.86 -0.14 11.14
C SER A 163 18.98 0.02 10.12
N LEU A 164 19.14 -0.95 9.25
CA LEU A 164 20.16 -0.97 8.20
C LEU A 164 19.54 -1.39 6.88
N ASN A 165 19.89 -0.69 5.81
CA ASN A 165 19.59 -1.09 4.44
C ASN A 165 20.87 -0.95 3.62
N ALA A 166 21.34 -2.02 3.00
CA ALA A 166 22.55 -1.99 2.19
C ALA A 166 22.41 -2.87 0.96
N SER A 167 22.96 -2.40 -0.14
CA SER A 167 23.00 -3.16 -1.39
C SER A 167 24.36 -3.03 -2.07
N ALA A 168 24.76 -4.10 -2.78
CA ALA A 168 25.95 -4.10 -3.60
C ALA A 168 25.64 -4.76 -4.95
N THR A 169 26.11 -4.15 -6.01
CA THR A 169 26.04 -4.69 -7.35
C THR A 169 27.46 -4.84 -7.90
N LEU A 170 27.77 -6.03 -8.37
CA LEU A 170 29.01 -6.35 -9.10
C LEU A 170 28.64 -6.74 -10.52
N ARG A 171 29.24 -6.09 -11.50
CA ARG A 171 29.12 -6.48 -12.91
C ARG A 171 30.43 -7.07 -13.42
N ARG A 172 30.33 -8.24 -14.06
CA ARG A 172 31.45 -8.92 -14.69
C ARG A 172 31.03 -9.39 -16.09
N GLY A 173 31.49 -8.67 -17.10
CA GLY A 173 31.06 -8.89 -18.49
C GLY A 173 29.54 -8.64 -18.65
N GLU A 174 28.83 -9.62 -19.18
CA GLU A 174 27.37 -9.57 -19.37
C GLU A 174 26.58 -9.98 -18.11
N THR A 175 27.27 -10.41 -17.05
CA THR A 175 26.62 -10.86 -15.81
C THR A 175 26.67 -9.77 -14.74
N SER A 176 25.54 -9.51 -14.11
CA SER A 176 25.37 -8.65 -12.93
C SER A 176 24.96 -9.51 -11.74
N TYR A 177 25.62 -9.33 -10.62
CA TYR A 177 25.32 -9.95 -9.33
C TYR A 177 24.85 -8.84 -8.38
N GLU A 178 23.70 -9.01 -7.79
CA GLU A 178 23.13 -8.08 -6.81
C GLU A 178 22.98 -8.79 -5.47
N LEU A 179 23.38 -8.15 -4.38
CA LEU A 179 23.17 -8.60 -3.01
C LEU A 179 22.55 -7.45 -2.22
N ASN A 180 21.56 -7.76 -1.42
CA ASN A 180 20.94 -6.80 -0.52
C ASN A 180 20.72 -7.40 0.87
N VAL A 181 20.85 -6.56 1.90
CA VAL A 181 20.53 -6.87 3.28
C VAL A 181 19.75 -5.69 3.85
N SER A 182 18.70 -6.00 4.59
CA SER A 182 17.94 -4.99 5.30
C SER A 182 17.57 -5.47 6.70
N SER A 183 17.53 -4.54 7.64
CA SER A 183 16.92 -4.73 8.94
C SER A 183 16.13 -3.48 9.30
N TYR A 184 15.02 -3.67 9.98
CA TYR A 184 14.17 -2.60 10.49
C TYR A 184 13.75 -2.92 11.91
N SER A 185 13.75 -1.92 12.79
CA SER A 185 13.26 -2.05 14.14
C SER A 185 12.53 -0.78 14.54
N GLU A 186 11.31 -0.93 15.06
CA GLU A 186 10.50 0.18 15.56
C GLU A 186 9.78 -0.19 16.83
N ARG A 187 9.66 0.78 17.73
CA ARG A 187 8.86 0.69 18.96
C ARG A 187 8.01 1.94 19.08
N VAL A 188 6.72 1.73 19.27
CA VAL A 188 5.74 2.80 19.47
C VAL A 188 5.09 2.64 20.83
N TYR A 189 5.10 3.68 21.63
CA TYR A 189 4.36 3.74 22.88
C TYR A 189 3.08 4.51 22.73
N GLY A 190 2.01 3.95 23.29
CA GLY A 190 0.70 4.58 23.29
C GLY A 190 0.04 4.49 24.66
N PHE A 191 -0.70 5.54 25.02
CA PHE A 191 -1.44 5.59 26.28
C PHE A 191 -2.74 6.36 26.15
N GLY A 192 -3.66 6.15 27.08
CA GLY A 192 -4.87 6.92 27.15
C GLY A 192 -6.09 6.15 27.64
N PRO A 193 -7.18 6.87 27.91
CA PRO A 193 -8.40 6.31 28.48
C PRO A 193 -9.24 5.53 27.47
N GLU A 194 -10.03 4.61 28.01
CA GLU A 194 -11.17 3.97 27.38
C GLU A 194 -12.34 4.02 28.33
N ASP A 195 -13.37 4.77 27.96
CA ASP A 195 -14.56 4.99 28.75
C ASP A 195 -15.69 4.07 28.31
N PHE A 196 -16.26 3.32 29.23
CA PHE A 196 -17.45 2.51 29.04
C PHE A 196 -18.65 3.26 29.64
N LYS A 197 -19.66 3.51 28.81
CA LYS A 197 -20.83 4.29 29.17
C LYS A 197 -22.11 3.54 28.83
N THR A 198 -23.20 3.84 29.54
CA THR A 198 -24.54 3.40 29.11
C THR A 198 -24.92 4.03 27.79
N GLY A 199 -25.97 3.53 27.11
CA GLY A 199 -26.55 4.15 25.92
C GLY A 199 -26.99 5.61 26.11
N SER A 200 -27.27 6.01 27.35
CA SER A 200 -27.56 7.39 27.77
C SER A 200 -26.31 8.21 28.16
N ALA A 201 -25.13 7.70 27.85
CA ALA A 201 -23.80 8.31 28.02
C ALA A 201 -23.37 8.52 29.53
N VAL A 202 -23.95 7.79 30.48
CA VAL A 202 -23.47 7.75 31.84
C VAL A 202 -22.24 6.87 31.95
N LEU A 203 -21.14 7.38 32.52
CA LEU A 203 -19.90 6.62 32.72
C LEU A 203 -20.12 5.49 33.72
N LEU A 204 -19.80 4.28 33.31
CA LEU A 204 -19.83 3.05 34.12
C LEU A 204 -18.43 2.70 34.63
N GLU A 205 -17.45 2.70 33.71
CA GLU A 205 -16.09 2.27 33.95
C GLU A 205 -15.14 3.07 33.06
N ARG A 206 -13.96 3.39 33.56
CA ARG A 206 -12.83 3.90 32.78
C ARG A 206 -11.65 2.98 32.95
N ARG A 207 -11.04 2.62 31.84
CA ARG A 207 -9.73 1.93 31.82
C ARG A 207 -8.67 2.90 31.31
N PHE A 208 -7.56 3.01 32.00
CA PHE A 208 -6.43 3.80 31.53
C PHE A 208 -5.36 2.86 31.02
N TYR A 209 -5.20 2.82 29.72
CA TYR A 209 -4.25 1.96 29.04
C TYR A 209 -2.90 2.65 28.88
N ASN A 210 -1.85 1.87 29.05
CA ASN A 210 -0.52 2.18 28.58
C ASN A 210 0.04 0.93 27.86
N GLY A 211 0.90 1.11 26.85
CA GLY A 211 1.40 -0.04 26.13
C GLY A 211 2.41 0.27 25.04
N THR A 212 3.07 -0.78 24.59
CA THR A 212 4.09 -0.75 23.55
C THR A 212 3.75 -1.72 22.44
N GLY A 213 3.76 -1.23 21.21
CA GLY A 213 3.89 -2.05 20.01
C GLY A 213 5.32 -2.05 19.49
N GLY A 214 5.74 -3.16 18.90
CA GLY A 214 7.03 -3.28 18.26
C GLY A 214 6.98 -4.11 16.99
N HIS A 215 7.89 -3.79 16.07
CA HIS A 215 8.09 -4.53 14.83
C HIS A 215 9.58 -4.62 14.53
N ASP A 216 10.07 -5.82 14.32
CA ASP A 216 11.42 -6.13 13.89
C ASP A 216 11.36 -6.91 12.58
N GLN A 217 12.25 -6.57 11.66
CA GLN A 217 12.35 -7.23 10.37
C GLN A 217 13.81 -7.41 9.99
N ALA A 218 14.12 -8.51 9.33
CA ALA A 218 15.39 -8.71 8.66
C ALA A 218 15.16 -9.43 7.32
N ALA A 219 15.88 -9.00 6.28
CA ALA A 219 15.82 -9.66 4.99
C ALA A 219 17.21 -9.74 4.35
N LEU A 220 17.42 -10.85 3.63
CA LEU A 220 18.58 -11.09 2.77
C LEU A 220 18.08 -11.50 1.41
N GLY A 221 18.49 -10.76 0.38
CA GLY A 221 18.10 -11.03 -0.99
C GLY A 221 19.26 -10.90 -1.96
N GLY A 222 19.07 -11.44 -3.17
CA GLY A 222 20.05 -11.32 -4.23
C GLY A 222 19.45 -11.63 -5.58
N ALA A 223 20.16 -11.19 -6.65
CA ALA A 223 19.79 -11.47 -8.02
C ALA A 223 21.02 -11.69 -8.90
N ILE A 224 20.84 -12.50 -9.92
CA ILE A 224 21.83 -12.73 -10.99
C ILE A 224 21.13 -12.44 -12.31
N LYS A 225 21.68 -11.48 -13.08
CA LYS A 225 21.19 -11.14 -14.41
C LYS A 225 22.31 -11.39 -15.41
N THR A 226 22.05 -12.17 -16.47
CA THR A 226 23.06 -12.52 -17.45
C THR A 226 22.44 -12.68 -18.84
N LYS A 227 23.31 -12.75 -19.85
CA LYS A 227 22.95 -13.17 -21.20
C LYS A 227 23.49 -14.56 -21.45
N LEU A 228 22.67 -15.43 -22.06
CA LEU A 228 23.02 -16.75 -22.56
C LEU A 228 22.74 -16.75 -24.07
N GLY A 229 23.78 -16.50 -24.89
CA GLY A 229 23.59 -16.18 -26.31
C GLY A 229 22.78 -14.89 -26.46
N ASP A 230 21.68 -14.95 -27.20
CA ASP A 230 20.76 -13.82 -27.42
C ASP A 230 19.67 -13.72 -26.34
N SER A 231 19.59 -14.67 -25.41
CA SER A 231 18.57 -14.69 -24.34
C SER A 231 19.06 -13.93 -23.14
N LYS A 232 18.17 -13.14 -22.51
CA LYS A 232 18.37 -12.56 -21.18
C LYS A 232 17.82 -13.52 -20.14
N VAL A 233 18.56 -13.72 -19.05
CA VAL A 233 18.15 -14.55 -17.90
C VAL A 233 18.31 -13.75 -16.62
N ASN A 234 17.29 -13.75 -15.81
CA ASN A 234 17.28 -13.15 -14.49
C ASN A 234 16.83 -14.21 -13.47
N LEU A 235 17.60 -14.36 -12.38
CA LEU A 235 17.25 -15.20 -11.22
C LEU A 235 17.34 -14.34 -9.98
N ASN A 236 16.35 -14.43 -9.10
CA ASN A 236 16.33 -13.71 -7.83
C ASN A 236 15.85 -14.59 -6.69
N GLY A 237 16.17 -14.21 -5.48
CA GLY A 237 15.70 -14.88 -4.28
C GLY A 237 15.83 -14.00 -3.06
N GLN A 238 14.93 -14.22 -2.08
CA GLN A 238 14.91 -13.51 -0.81
C GLN A 238 14.46 -14.43 0.30
N VAL A 239 15.05 -14.23 1.48
CA VAL A 239 14.55 -14.73 2.76
C VAL A 239 14.27 -13.53 3.65
N ARG A 240 13.12 -13.53 4.30
CA ARG A 240 12.66 -12.46 5.18
C ARG A 240 12.14 -13.05 6.47
N TRP A 241 12.51 -12.43 7.57
CA TRP A 241 11.99 -12.65 8.90
C TRP A 241 11.32 -11.38 9.41
N ASP A 242 10.13 -11.52 9.95
CA ASP A 242 9.35 -10.46 10.59
C ASP A 242 8.93 -10.92 11.98
N ASP A 243 8.95 -10.03 12.96
CA ASP A 243 8.42 -10.26 14.29
C ASP A 243 7.71 -9.00 14.79
N SER A 244 6.51 -9.16 15.34
CA SER A 244 5.75 -8.06 15.89
C SER A 244 5.09 -8.42 17.20
N PHE A 245 4.94 -7.45 18.09
CA PHE A 245 4.26 -7.62 19.36
C PHE A 245 3.51 -6.35 19.77
N ASP A 246 2.56 -6.54 20.68
CA ASP A 246 1.78 -5.45 21.27
C ASP A 246 1.46 -5.83 22.73
N ILE A 247 2.01 -5.07 23.68
CA ILE A 247 1.80 -5.30 25.12
C ILE A 247 1.08 -4.08 25.66
N ARG A 248 -0.04 -4.29 26.33
CA ARG A 248 -0.85 -3.23 26.93
C ARG A 248 -1.29 -3.63 28.32
N GLU A 249 -1.19 -2.68 29.23
CA GLU A 249 -1.69 -2.78 30.60
C GLU A 249 -2.82 -1.76 30.78
N ALA A 250 -3.77 -2.05 31.63
CA ALA A 250 -4.83 -1.11 31.97
C ALA A 250 -5.20 -1.19 33.43
N ASP A 251 -5.29 -0.02 34.06
CA ASP A 251 -5.87 0.20 35.37
C ASP A 251 -7.35 0.55 35.25
N TYR A 252 -8.18 0.08 36.16
CA TYR A 252 -9.63 0.22 36.09
C TYR A 252 -10.14 1.21 37.15
N PHE A 253 -11.05 2.09 36.73
CA PHE A 253 -11.72 3.04 37.57
C PHE A 253 -13.23 2.91 37.38
N ASN A 254 -14.00 2.93 38.47
CA ASN A 254 -15.47 2.94 38.37
C ASN A 254 -16.00 4.30 37.84
N GLY A 255 -17.32 4.38 37.62
CA GLY A 255 -17.96 5.58 37.07
C GLY A 255 -17.79 6.84 37.93
N SER A 256 -17.42 6.69 39.20
CA SER A 256 -17.10 7.79 40.12
C SER A 256 -15.62 8.16 40.14
N GLY A 257 -14.79 7.47 39.36
CA GLY A 257 -13.33 7.71 39.26
C GLY A 257 -12.52 7.08 40.40
N VAL A 258 -13.09 6.14 41.15
CA VAL A 258 -12.37 5.38 42.19
C VAL A 258 -11.70 4.20 41.56
N ASP A 259 -10.41 4.00 41.83
CA ASP A 259 -9.63 2.85 41.43
C ASP A 259 -10.23 1.57 42.02
N THR A 260 -10.53 0.60 41.18
CA THR A 260 -11.13 -0.68 41.63
C THR A 260 -10.07 -1.73 41.97
N ALA A 261 -8.80 -1.44 41.79
CA ALA A 261 -7.69 -2.37 41.89
C ALA A 261 -7.84 -3.60 40.96
N ASP A 262 -8.59 -3.43 39.87
CA ASP A 262 -8.68 -4.39 38.80
C ASP A 262 -7.59 -4.06 37.76
N GLU A 263 -6.97 -5.08 37.18
CA GLU A 263 -5.89 -4.93 36.22
C GLU A 263 -6.17 -5.78 34.97
N LEU A 264 -5.74 -5.29 33.82
CA LEU A 264 -5.72 -6.01 32.57
C LEU A 264 -4.33 -6.00 31.98
N LEU A 265 -3.84 -7.17 31.58
CA LEU A 265 -2.64 -7.31 30.81
C LEU A 265 -2.96 -7.99 29.48
N LEU A 266 -2.81 -7.25 28.38
CA LEU A 266 -2.95 -7.77 27.03
C LEU A 266 -1.55 -7.98 26.45
N ARG A 267 -1.31 -9.16 25.91
CA ARG A 267 -0.11 -9.47 25.11
C ARG A 267 -0.57 -9.95 23.73
N GLY A 268 -0.37 -9.12 22.73
CA GLY A 268 -0.50 -9.46 21.32
C GLY A 268 0.87 -9.77 20.75
N GLY A 269 1.10 -10.99 20.29
CA GLY A 269 2.40 -11.42 19.82
C GLY A 269 3.18 -12.28 20.82
N PRO A 270 4.35 -12.81 20.38
CA PRO A 270 4.93 -12.53 19.08
C PRO A 270 4.09 -13.02 17.92
N VAL A 271 4.00 -12.21 16.85
CA VAL A 271 3.61 -12.64 15.52
C VAL A 271 4.91 -12.78 14.75
N SER A 272 5.38 -14.01 14.59
CA SER A 272 6.65 -14.29 13.92
C SER A 272 6.37 -14.92 12.56
N ASP A 273 6.92 -14.33 11.52
CA ASP A 273 6.85 -14.80 10.14
C ASP A 273 8.27 -15.03 9.59
N ILE A 274 8.44 -16.18 8.95
CA ILE A 274 9.59 -16.46 8.10
C ILE A 274 9.08 -16.76 6.70
N SER A 275 9.53 -15.99 5.72
CA SER A 275 9.11 -16.16 4.35
C SER A 275 10.31 -16.24 3.41
N TYR A 276 10.15 -16.96 2.29
CA TYR A 276 11.15 -17.06 1.25
C TYR A 276 10.52 -17.02 -0.13
N GLU A 277 11.23 -16.43 -1.05
CA GLU A 277 10.86 -16.30 -2.45
C GLU A 277 12.05 -16.68 -3.34
N VAL A 278 11.77 -17.42 -4.42
CA VAL A 278 12.68 -17.65 -5.51
C VAL A 278 11.93 -17.39 -6.80
N GLY A 279 12.50 -16.57 -7.65
CA GLY A 279 11.88 -16.21 -8.92
C GLY A 279 12.91 -16.03 -10.01
N GLY A 280 12.42 -15.87 -11.23
CA GLY A 280 13.27 -15.56 -12.36
C GLY A 280 12.50 -15.50 -13.66
N ASP A 281 13.19 -15.01 -14.68
CA ASP A 281 12.66 -14.94 -16.02
C ASP A 281 13.74 -15.24 -17.08
N ILE A 282 13.26 -15.66 -18.23
CA ILE A 282 14.05 -15.78 -19.45
C ILE A 282 13.32 -15.04 -20.58
N GLU A 283 14.05 -14.21 -21.30
CA GLU A 283 13.56 -13.43 -22.43
C GLU A 283 14.38 -13.76 -23.69
N PHE A 284 13.71 -14.07 -24.78
CA PHE A 284 14.32 -14.42 -26.04
C PHE A 284 13.42 -14.14 -27.25
N SER A 285 14.01 -14.02 -28.43
CA SER A 285 13.28 -13.78 -29.67
C SER A 285 13.29 -15.08 -30.50
N ALA A 286 12.20 -15.84 -30.44
CA ALA A 286 12.08 -17.11 -31.20
C ALA A 286 11.67 -16.88 -32.66
N VAL A 287 10.94 -15.79 -32.92
CA VAL A 287 10.42 -15.42 -34.24
C VAL A 287 10.72 -13.95 -34.50
N PRO A 288 11.04 -13.52 -35.74
CA PRO A 288 11.29 -12.13 -36.06
C PRO A 288 10.15 -11.20 -35.58
N LYS A 289 10.51 -10.07 -34.94
CA LYS A 289 9.61 -9.08 -34.38
C LYS A 289 8.74 -9.58 -33.21
N THR A 290 9.10 -10.70 -32.61
CA THR A 290 8.50 -11.19 -31.38
C THR A 290 9.54 -11.19 -30.27
N ASN A 291 9.09 -10.91 -29.06
CA ASN A 291 9.85 -11.09 -27.83
C ASN A 291 9.04 -12.01 -26.92
N THR A 292 9.63 -13.15 -26.54
CA THR A 292 8.99 -14.12 -25.65
C THR A 292 9.65 -14.03 -24.28
N LYS A 293 8.84 -13.85 -23.25
CA LYS A 293 9.28 -13.84 -21.86
C LYS A 293 8.55 -14.94 -21.07
N ILE A 294 9.30 -15.74 -20.36
CA ILE A 294 8.78 -16.75 -19.43
C ILE A 294 9.21 -16.32 -18.04
N VAL A 295 8.26 -16.14 -17.15
CA VAL A 295 8.48 -15.76 -15.75
C VAL A 295 8.00 -16.90 -14.86
N ALA A 296 8.76 -17.24 -13.83
CA ALA A 296 8.35 -18.19 -12.79
C ALA A 296 8.70 -17.64 -11.41
N LEU A 297 7.82 -17.94 -10.43
CA LEU A 297 8.01 -17.53 -9.04
C LEU A 297 7.45 -18.62 -8.13
N TYR A 298 8.18 -18.89 -7.06
CA TYR A 298 7.71 -19.67 -5.92
C TYR A 298 7.97 -18.89 -4.64
N ARG A 299 6.95 -18.75 -3.79
CA ARG A 299 7.12 -18.23 -2.44
C ARG A 299 6.33 -19.05 -1.43
N SER A 300 6.85 -19.11 -0.20
CA SER A 300 6.14 -19.69 0.94
C SER A 300 6.56 -18.99 2.21
N GLY A 301 5.74 -19.11 3.25
CA GLY A 301 6.00 -18.54 4.57
C GLY A 301 5.51 -19.46 5.66
N HIS A 302 5.88 -19.14 6.88
CA HIS A 302 5.39 -19.74 8.09
C HIS A 302 5.17 -18.65 9.11
N GLU A 303 3.91 -18.30 9.34
CA GLU A 303 3.48 -17.32 10.33
C GLU A 303 2.94 -18.03 11.56
N SER A 304 3.34 -17.59 12.74
CA SER A 304 2.78 -18.01 14.01
C SER A 304 2.46 -16.80 14.86
N ALA A 305 1.26 -16.74 15.43
CA ALA A 305 0.86 -15.69 16.34
C ALA A 305 0.33 -16.25 17.66
N TYR A 306 0.66 -15.58 18.74
CA TYR A 306 0.17 -15.82 20.09
C TYR A 306 -0.42 -14.53 20.64
N SER A 307 -1.59 -14.59 21.24
CA SER A 307 -2.14 -13.47 21.99
C SER A 307 -2.76 -13.95 23.28
N SER A 308 -2.68 -13.15 24.33
CA SER A 308 -3.34 -13.42 25.62
C SER A 308 -3.92 -12.16 26.24
N ILE A 309 -5.04 -12.33 26.95
CA ILE A 309 -5.58 -11.34 27.87
C ILE A 309 -5.64 -11.97 29.25
N GLU A 310 -4.99 -11.36 30.20
CA GLU A 310 -5.10 -11.66 31.61
C GLU A 310 -5.91 -10.55 32.29
N ILE A 311 -6.95 -10.94 33.01
CA ILE A 311 -7.80 -10.04 33.77
C ILE A 311 -7.77 -10.46 35.22
N ALA A 312 -7.22 -9.61 36.06
CA ALA A 312 -7.23 -9.73 37.50
C ALA A 312 -8.29 -8.79 38.07
N ARG A 313 -9.26 -9.32 38.78
CA ARG A 313 -10.30 -8.53 39.48
C ARG A 313 -10.25 -8.78 40.97
N MET A 314 -10.40 -7.73 41.73
CA MET A 314 -10.35 -7.82 43.20
C MET A 314 -11.37 -8.84 43.75
N GLY A 315 -10.87 -9.86 44.46
CA GLY A 315 -11.70 -10.92 45.04
C GLY A 315 -12.22 -11.96 44.06
N GLN A 316 -11.79 -11.93 42.80
CA GLN A 316 -12.15 -12.91 41.78
C GLN A 316 -10.93 -13.71 41.32
N PRO A 317 -11.10 -14.94 40.86
CA PRO A 317 -10.01 -15.67 40.20
C PRO A 317 -9.53 -14.96 38.95
N VAL A 318 -8.22 -15.00 38.71
CA VAL A 318 -7.63 -14.48 37.45
C VAL A 318 -8.19 -15.26 36.28
N THR A 319 -8.63 -14.53 35.28
CA THR A 319 -9.08 -15.07 33.98
C THR A 319 -8.00 -14.84 32.95
N LEU A 320 -7.57 -15.91 32.29
CA LEU A 320 -6.61 -15.90 31.19
C LEU A 320 -7.28 -16.43 29.92
N PHE A 321 -7.31 -15.59 28.89
CA PHE A 321 -7.78 -15.96 27.58
C PHE A 321 -6.59 -15.96 26.61
N GLU A 322 -6.39 -17.05 25.88
CA GLU A 322 -5.26 -17.25 24.98
C GLU A 322 -5.74 -17.62 23.58
N THR A 323 -5.07 -17.06 22.57
CA THR A 323 -5.24 -17.46 21.17
C THR A 323 -3.90 -17.84 20.56
N ARG A 324 -3.92 -18.82 19.68
CA ARG A 324 -2.76 -19.22 18.88
C ARG A 324 -3.19 -19.43 17.46
N SER A 325 -2.47 -18.86 16.53
CA SER A 325 -2.65 -19.12 15.11
C SER A 325 -1.34 -19.59 14.47
N ARG A 326 -1.50 -20.39 13.42
CA ARG A 326 -0.40 -20.82 12.56
C ARG A 326 -0.90 -20.86 11.13
N ASN A 327 -0.24 -20.11 10.26
CA ASN A 327 -0.57 -19.97 8.86
C ASN A 327 0.64 -20.33 8.00
N THR A 328 0.42 -21.11 6.94
CA THR A 328 1.46 -21.46 5.98
C THR A 328 0.95 -21.14 4.58
N PRO A 329 1.15 -19.88 4.11
CA PRO A 329 0.85 -19.50 2.75
C PRO A 329 1.88 -20.06 1.78
N THR A 330 1.44 -20.47 0.59
CA THR A 330 2.31 -20.88 -0.52
C THR A 330 1.73 -20.38 -1.83
N GLU A 331 2.57 -19.88 -2.72
CA GLU A 331 2.22 -19.45 -4.07
C GLU A 331 3.27 -19.96 -5.07
N ALA A 332 2.81 -20.54 -6.18
CA ALA A 332 3.64 -20.87 -7.32
C ALA A 332 2.97 -20.31 -8.59
N VAL A 333 3.72 -19.54 -9.37
CA VAL A 333 3.20 -18.88 -10.57
C VAL A 333 4.15 -19.11 -11.73
N MET A 334 3.60 -19.35 -12.90
CA MET A 334 4.33 -19.35 -14.17
C MET A 334 3.53 -18.58 -15.21
N ARG A 335 4.20 -17.67 -15.92
CA ARG A 335 3.61 -16.86 -16.99
C ARG A 335 4.47 -16.94 -18.23
N ILE A 336 3.83 -17.14 -19.39
CA ILE A 336 4.43 -16.97 -20.71
C ILE A 336 3.76 -15.80 -21.40
N GLN A 337 4.58 -14.91 -21.95
CA GLN A 337 4.15 -13.69 -22.62
C GLN A 337 4.89 -13.57 -23.94
N ASN A 338 4.19 -13.15 -24.98
CA ASN A 338 4.75 -12.84 -26.28
C ASN A 338 4.34 -11.42 -26.66
N ASP A 339 5.34 -10.60 -26.97
CA ASP A 339 5.17 -9.25 -27.50
C ASP A 339 5.49 -9.28 -28.99
N TRP A 340 4.56 -8.86 -29.84
CA TRP A 340 4.69 -8.89 -31.28
C TRP A 340 4.47 -7.52 -31.90
N SER A 341 5.50 -7.02 -32.60
CA SER A 341 5.51 -5.71 -33.26
C SER A 341 5.47 -5.82 -34.81
N GLY A 342 4.93 -6.93 -35.34
CA GLY A 342 4.91 -7.23 -36.77
C GLY A 342 3.93 -6.40 -37.61
N LEU A 343 2.86 -5.86 -36.99
CA LEU A 343 1.85 -5.02 -37.63
C LEU A 343 2.20 -3.55 -37.46
N GLY A 344 2.27 -2.81 -38.55
CA GLY A 344 2.59 -1.38 -38.49
C GLY A 344 1.56 -0.61 -37.64
N GLY A 345 2.03 0.13 -36.63
CA GLY A 345 1.21 0.91 -35.71
C GLY A 345 0.54 0.10 -34.59
N HIS A 346 0.74 -1.20 -34.53
CA HIS A 346 0.20 -2.11 -33.53
C HIS A 346 1.32 -2.72 -32.68
N ALA A 347 1.04 -2.94 -31.39
CA ALA A 347 1.86 -3.73 -30.47
C ALA A 347 0.95 -4.74 -29.78
N VAL A 348 1.01 -5.98 -30.27
CA VAL A 348 0.17 -7.08 -29.78
C VAL A 348 0.92 -7.84 -28.70
N GLN A 349 0.28 -8.03 -27.55
CA GLN A 349 0.77 -8.87 -26.47
C GLN A 349 -0.23 -10.00 -26.25
N PHE A 350 0.25 -11.24 -26.11
CA PHE A 350 -0.58 -12.38 -25.79
C PHE A 350 0.18 -13.42 -24.96
N GLY A 351 -0.53 -14.22 -24.21
CA GLY A 351 0.09 -15.22 -23.37
C GLY A 351 -0.88 -15.91 -22.44
N ALA A 352 -0.32 -16.57 -21.43
CA ALA A 352 -1.09 -17.20 -20.37
C ALA A 352 -0.33 -17.25 -19.06
N GLU A 353 -1.06 -17.26 -17.94
CA GLU A 353 -0.55 -17.46 -16.60
C GLU A 353 -1.23 -18.66 -15.97
N ILE A 354 -0.46 -19.46 -15.22
CA ILE A 354 -0.98 -20.47 -14.30
C ILE A 354 -0.46 -20.16 -12.89
N ALA A 355 -1.36 -20.18 -11.92
CA ALA A 355 -1.04 -19.94 -10.52
C ALA A 355 -1.64 -21.03 -9.64
N TYR A 356 -0.85 -21.49 -8.68
CA TYR A 356 -1.28 -22.35 -7.57
C TYR A 356 -1.07 -21.61 -6.27
N ASN A 357 -2.14 -21.51 -5.47
CA ASN A 357 -2.14 -20.85 -4.18
C ASN A 357 -2.65 -21.80 -3.12
N ARG A 358 -2.04 -21.77 -1.94
CA ARG A 358 -2.43 -22.59 -0.79
C ARG A 358 -2.29 -21.79 0.50
N LEU A 359 -3.23 -21.94 1.42
CA LEU A 359 -3.14 -21.52 2.80
C LEU A 359 -3.54 -22.70 3.70
N ASP A 360 -2.63 -23.12 4.59
CA ASP A 360 -2.91 -24.02 5.71
C ASP A 360 -3.02 -23.15 6.96
N ALA A 361 -4.25 -22.98 7.48
CA ALA A 361 -4.55 -22.07 8.57
C ALA A 361 -5.10 -22.85 9.77
N ARG A 362 -4.46 -22.67 10.93
CA ARG A 362 -4.86 -23.27 12.19
C ARG A 362 -5.03 -22.21 13.25
N PHE A 363 -6.12 -22.28 13.97
CA PHE A 363 -6.45 -21.35 15.04
C PHE A 363 -6.98 -22.11 16.25
N SER A 364 -6.55 -21.73 17.46
CA SER A 364 -7.03 -22.30 18.70
C SER A 364 -7.24 -21.22 19.75
N VAL A 365 -8.24 -21.44 20.60
CA VAL A 365 -8.63 -20.57 21.72
C VAL A 365 -8.69 -21.39 22.99
N ALA A 366 -8.16 -20.85 24.07
CA ALA A 366 -8.27 -21.41 25.41
C ALA A 366 -8.69 -20.32 26.41
N ASN A 367 -9.58 -20.66 27.31
CA ASN A 367 -9.94 -19.82 28.46
C ASN A 367 -9.56 -20.57 29.74
N SER A 368 -8.89 -19.91 30.65
CA SER A 368 -8.51 -20.45 31.95
C SER A 368 -9.04 -19.56 33.06
N VAL A 369 -9.76 -20.13 34.02
CA VAL A 369 -10.24 -19.47 35.23
C VAL A 369 -9.76 -20.26 36.42
N ALA A 370 -9.03 -19.62 37.33
CA ALA A 370 -8.38 -20.28 38.51
C ALA A 370 -7.53 -21.51 38.12
N GLY A 371 -6.91 -21.53 36.93
CA GLY A 371 -6.13 -22.63 36.41
C GLY A 371 -6.93 -23.78 35.78
N ALA A 372 -8.26 -23.74 35.81
CA ALA A 372 -9.11 -24.66 35.07
C ALA A 372 -9.21 -24.22 33.60
N VAL A 373 -8.67 -25.01 32.68
CA VAL A 373 -8.63 -24.67 31.25
C VAL A 373 -9.87 -25.25 30.53
N THR A 374 -10.56 -24.37 29.81
CA THR A 374 -11.58 -24.74 28.83
C THR A 374 -11.09 -24.43 27.45
N SER A 375 -10.84 -25.43 26.62
CA SER A 375 -10.47 -25.25 25.22
C SER A 375 -11.74 -25.14 24.37
N PHE A 376 -11.73 -24.19 23.41
CA PHE A 376 -12.77 -24.10 22.39
C PHE A 376 -12.32 -24.87 21.14
N PRO A 377 -13.25 -25.29 20.26
CA PRO A 377 -12.90 -25.95 19.02
C PRO A 377 -11.84 -25.12 18.25
N ALA A 378 -10.78 -25.80 17.86
CA ALA A 378 -9.78 -25.21 16.96
C ALA A 378 -10.39 -25.10 15.57
N SER A 379 -10.00 -24.08 14.82
CA SER A 379 -10.26 -24.00 13.38
C SER A 379 -9.04 -24.56 12.64
N ASP A 380 -9.26 -25.56 11.77
CA ASP A 380 -8.23 -26.13 10.89
C ASP A 380 -8.80 -26.12 9.47
N VAL A 381 -8.29 -25.20 8.65
CA VAL A 381 -8.79 -24.98 7.30
C VAL A 381 -7.63 -24.97 6.32
N LEU A 382 -7.76 -25.81 5.28
CA LEU A 382 -6.86 -25.80 4.13
C LEU A 382 -7.61 -25.21 2.92
N VAL A 383 -7.11 -24.09 2.42
CA VAL A 383 -7.59 -23.40 1.23
C VAL A 383 -6.62 -23.62 0.09
N GLN A 384 -7.09 -24.05 -1.08
CA GLN A 384 -6.27 -24.24 -2.27
C GLN A 384 -6.98 -23.64 -3.48
N GLU A 385 -6.22 -22.96 -4.34
CA GLU A 385 -6.72 -22.41 -5.60
C GLU A 385 -5.76 -22.75 -6.73
N THR A 386 -6.32 -23.22 -7.84
CA THR A 386 -5.60 -23.30 -9.11
C THR A 386 -6.28 -22.36 -10.10
N ARG A 387 -5.49 -21.49 -10.76
CA ARG A 387 -5.99 -20.48 -11.68
C ARG A 387 -5.22 -20.52 -12.98
N PHE A 388 -5.95 -20.39 -14.10
CA PHE A 388 -5.41 -20.26 -15.44
C PHE A 388 -5.98 -19.03 -16.12
N GLU A 389 -5.10 -18.15 -16.64
CA GLU A 389 -5.46 -16.86 -17.19
C GLU A 389 -4.80 -16.62 -18.56
N PRO A 390 -5.39 -17.05 -19.69
CA PRO A 390 -4.99 -16.58 -20.99
C PRO A 390 -5.37 -15.12 -21.20
N PHE A 391 -4.49 -14.37 -21.87
CA PHE A 391 -4.70 -12.95 -22.12
C PHE A 391 -4.25 -12.53 -23.52
N VAL A 392 -4.85 -11.45 -24.00
CA VAL A 392 -4.45 -10.74 -25.21
C VAL A 392 -4.71 -9.25 -25.04
N SER A 393 -3.80 -8.44 -25.54
CA SER A 393 -3.99 -6.98 -25.67
C SER A 393 -3.33 -6.47 -26.95
N ASP A 394 -3.84 -5.36 -27.45
CA ASP A 394 -3.27 -4.65 -28.59
C ASP A 394 -3.24 -3.15 -28.30
N ILE A 395 -2.15 -2.53 -28.68
CA ILE A 395 -1.91 -1.11 -28.54
C ILE A 395 -1.80 -0.52 -29.95
N TRP A 396 -2.70 0.40 -30.27
CA TRP A 396 -2.71 1.13 -31.54
C TRP A 396 -2.17 2.53 -31.35
N THR A 397 -1.12 2.88 -32.09
CA THR A 397 -0.63 4.25 -32.18
C THR A 397 -1.26 4.92 -33.39
N LEU A 398 -2.22 5.81 -33.12
CA LEU A 398 -3.00 6.52 -34.14
C LEU A 398 -2.43 7.94 -34.34
N GLY A 399 -1.34 8.04 -35.10
CA GLY A 399 -0.61 9.30 -35.27
C GLY A 399 0.12 9.76 -34.00
N PRO A 400 0.53 11.04 -33.92
CA PRO A 400 1.36 11.53 -32.82
C PRO A 400 0.60 11.83 -31.55
N SER A 401 -0.74 11.90 -31.60
CA SER A 401 -1.54 12.42 -30.46
C SER A 401 -2.43 11.36 -29.80
N TRP A 402 -2.71 10.24 -30.47
CA TRP A 402 -3.63 9.24 -29.95
C TRP A 402 -2.98 7.88 -29.83
N LYS A 403 -3.23 7.24 -28.71
CA LYS A 403 -2.95 5.84 -28.44
C LYS A 403 -4.19 5.18 -27.87
N VAL A 404 -4.53 4.02 -28.41
CA VAL A 404 -5.65 3.21 -27.93
C VAL A 404 -5.13 1.83 -27.58
N GLU A 405 -5.44 1.35 -26.40
CA GLU A 405 -5.17 0.00 -25.93
C GLU A 405 -6.50 -0.72 -25.73
N ALA A 406 -6.61 -1.95 -26.22
CA ALA A 406 -7.72 -2.83 -25.91
C ALA A 406 -7.18 -4.23 -25.58
N GLY A 407 -7.76 -4.87 -24.58
CA GLY A 407 -7.35 -6.19 -24.17
C GLY A 407 -8.40 -6.92 -23.36
N ALA A 408 -8.18 -8.22 -23.16
CA ALA A 408 -9.02 -9.04 -22.32
C ALA A 408 -8.18 -10.16 -21.67
N ILE A 409 -8.56 -10.51 -20.46
CA ILE A 409 -8.08 -11.70 -19.74
C ILE A 409 -9.30 -12.59 -19.51
N ALA A 410 -9.18 -13.88 -19.81
CA ALA A 410 -10.14 -14.87 -19.39
C ALA A 410 -9.56 -15.63 -18.19
N GLU A 411 -10.30 -15.70 -17.10
CA GLU A 411 -9.89 -16.40 -15.87
C GLU A 411 -10.72 -17.66 -15.70
N PHE A 412 -10.03 -18.76 -15.40
CA PHE A 412 -10.59 -20.04 -14.99
C PHE A 412 -9.94 -20.42 -13.67
N SER A 413 -10.72 -20.44 -12.58
CA SER A 413 -10.19 -20.79 -11.27
C SER A 413 -11.01 -21.87 -10.59
N LYS A 414 -10.33 -22.70 -9.82
CA LYS A 414 -10.91 -23.73 -8.95
C LYS A 414 -10.39 -23.54 -7.54
N LEU A 415 -11.32 -23.29 -6.61
CA LEU A 415 -11.07 -23.13 -5.19
C LEU A 415 -11.59 -24.37 -4.45
N THR A 416 -10.78 -24.93 -3.54
CA THR A 416 -11.17 -26.02 -2.66
C THR A 416 -10.87 -25.68 -1.21
N LEU A 417 -11.82 -25.95 -0.32
CA LEU A 417 -11.67 -25.84 1.12
C LEU A 417 -11.81 -27.25 1.72
N SER A 418 -10.97 -27.55 2.69
CA SER A 418 -11.04 -28.80 3.47
C SER A 418 -10.66 -28.54 4.93
N GLY A 419 -10.94 -29.50 5.81
CA GLY A 419 -10.86 -29.37 7.26
C GLY A 419 -12.23 -29.05 7.86
N ASP A 420 -12.33 -28.06 8.73
CA ASP A 420 -13.58 -27.67 9.41
C ASP A 420 -14.60 -27.02 8.45
N SER A 421 -14.13 -26.51 7.32
CA SER A 421 -14.97 -26.01 6.23
C SER A 421 -14.71 -26.82 4.97
N ILE A 422 -15.76 -27.35 4.33
CA ILE A 422 -15.65 -28.15 3.11
C ILE A 422 -16.44 -27.46 2.00
N ALA A 423 -15.73 -27.03 0.95
CA ALA A 423 -16.36 -26.45 -0.23
C ALA A 423 -15.48 -26.68 -1.48
N GLU A 424 -16.12 -26.80 -2.63
CA GLU A 424 -15.46 -26.78 -3.93
C GLU A 424 -16.20 -25.82 -4.84
N ARG A 425 -15.47 -24.89 -5.46
CA ARG A 425 -16.04 -23.87 -6.34
C ARG A 425 -15.18 -23.69 -7.57
N SER A 426 -15.83 -23.44 -8.69
CA SER A 426 -15.19 -23.09 -9.95
C SER A 426 -15.72 -21.77 -10.44
N PHE A 427 -14.83 -20.90 -10.88
CA PHE A 427 -15.19 -19.59 -11.39
C PHE A 427 -14.67 -19.42 -12.82
N GLN A 428 -15.42 -18.66 -13.60
CA GLN A 428 -15.03 -18.26 -14.96
C GLN A 428 -15.37 -16.80 -15.14
N PHE A 429 -14.37 -16.00 -15.53
CA PHE A 429 -14.53 -14.56 -15.71
C PHE A 429 -13.89 -14.09 -17.02
N ILE A 430 -14.47 -13.04 -17.60
CA ILE A 430 -13.81 -12.27 -18.66
C ILE A 430 -13.60 -10.85 -18.14
N LYS A 431 -12.35 -10.37 -18.23
CA LYS A 431 -11.87 -9.10 -17.71
C LYS A 431 -11.42 -8.22 -18.90
N PRO A 432 -12.33 -7.54 -19.59
CA PRO A 432 -11.99 -6.63 -20.69
C PRO A 432 -11.43 -5.33 -20.15
N ARG A 433 -10.52 -4.71 -20.94
CA ARG A 433 -9.94 -3.39 -20.69
C ARG A 433 -9.84 -2.61 -21.98
N ALA A 434 -10.14 -1.32 -21.92
CA ALA A 434 -9.90 -0.36 -22.99
C ALA A 434 -9.36 0.94 -22.39
N ILE A 435 -8.30 1.47 -22.99
CA ILE A 435 -7.65 2.73 -22.56
C ILE A 435 -7.45 3.58 -23.83
N ALA A 436 -7.86 4.85 -23.77
CA ALA A 436 -7.58 5.83 -24.81
C ALA A 436 -6.77 6.98 -24.20
N THR A 437 -5.59 7.22 -24.73
CA THR A 437 -4.71 8.31 -24.30
C THR A 437 -4.63 9.34 -25.41
N TRP A 438 -4.96 10.59 -25.09
CA TRP A 438 -4.89 11.72 -26.00
C TRP A 438 -3.87 12.75 -25.49
N THR A 439 -2.76 12.89 -26.20
CA THR A 439 -1.80 13.96 -26.00
C THR A 439 -2.30 15.22 -26.70
N ILE A 440 -2.99 16.09 -25.96
CA ILE A 440 -3.60 17.33 -26.47
C ILE A 440 -2.50 18.30 -26.93
N ASN A 441 -1.45 18.40 -26.13
CA ASN A 441 -0.21 19.14 -26.42
C ASN A 441 0.92 18.55 -25.52
N PRO A 442 2.20 18.99 -25.70
CA PRO A 442 3.31 18.44 -24.91
C PRO A 442 3.19 18.58 -23.38
N GLN A 443 2.32 19.47 -22.90
CA GLN A 443 2.07 19.71 -21.49
C GLN A 443 0.82 19.00 -20.97
N THR A 444 -0.12 18.61 -21.85
CA THR A 444 -1.45 18.15 -21.42
C THR A 444 -1.79 16.80 -22.03
N THR A 445 -2.07 15.82 -21.19
CA THR A 445 -2.52 14.47 -21.58
C THR A 445 -3.85 14.15 -20.91
N LEU A 446 -4.79 13.57 -21.66
CA LEU A 446 -6.05 13.01 -21.18
C LEU A 446 -6.02 11.50 -21.40
N GLU A 447 -6.34 10.74 -20.35
CA GLU A 447 -6.55 9.30 -20.42
C GLU A 447 -7.97 8.97 -20.03
N LEU A 448 -8.64 8.15 -20.84
CA LEU A 448 -9.94 7.56 -20.54
C LEU A 448 -9.79 6.06 -20.48
N ARG A 449 -10.36 5.43 -19.45
CA ARG A 449 -10.25 3.99 -19.21
C ARG A 449 -11.61 3.40 -18.90
N ALA A 450 -11.88 2.22 -19.45
CA ALA A 450 -12.98 1.36 -19.06
C ALA A 450 -12.42 -0.05 -18.85
N GLU A 451 -12.63 -0.63 -17.66
CA GLU A 451 -12.11 -1.97 -17.35
C GLU A 451 -13.05 -2.73 -16.41
N ARG A 452 -13.03 -4.05 -16.53
CA ARG A 452 -13.65 -4.95 -15.57
C ARG A 452 -12.58 -5.77 -14.85
N GLN A 453 -12.57 -5.66 -13.53
CA GLN A 453 -11.68 -6.40 -12.63
C GLN A 453 -12.48 -7.37 -11.79
N VAL A 454 -11.84 -8.48 -11.39
CA VAL A 454 -12.35 -9.46 -10.43
C VAL A 454 -11.37 -9.53 -9.27
N ALA A 455 -11.85 -9.25 -8.07
CA ALA A 455 -11.04 -9.32 -6.86
C ALA A 455 -10.64 -10.78 -6.57
N GLN A 456 -9.48 -10.95 -5.97
CA GLN A 456 -9.07 -12.25 -5.46
C GLN A 456 -9.58 -12.42 -4.03
N LEU A 457 -10.14 -13.59 -3.72
CA LEU A 457 -10.60 -13.91 -2.37
C LEU A 457 -9.41 -13.94 -1.40
N ASN A 458 -9.56 -13.29 -0.26
CA ASN A 458 -8.59 -13.40 0.82
C ASN A 458 -8.80 -14.75 1.52
N PHE A 459 -7.78 -15.61 1.50
CA PHE A 459 -7.90 -16.95 2.08
C PHE A 459 -8.10 -16.94 3.60
N ASN A 460 -7.67 -15.90 4.29
CA ASN A 460 -7.91 -15.76 5.73
C ASN A 460 -9.39 -15.59 6.07
N GLU A 461 -10.21 -15.09 5.14
CA GLU A 461 -11.65 -14.92 5.35
C GLU A 461 -12.44 -16.25 5.38
N PHE A 462 -11.78 -17.36 5.03
CA PHE A 462 -12.36 -18.70 5.16
C PHE A 462 -12.09 -19.35 6.52
N ALA A 463 -11.17 -18.79 7.30
CA ALA A 463 -10.81 -19.27 8.64
C ALA A 463 -11.45 -18.38 9.71
N THR A 464 -11.94 -19.00 10.80
CA THR A 464 -12.42 -18.24 11.95
C THR A 464 -11.26 -17.69 12.75
N SER A 465 -11.37 -16.45 13.21
CA SER A 465 -10.42 -15.81 14.11
C SER A 465 -11.13 -15.08 15.27
N VAL A 466 -10.39 -14.69 16.30
CA VAL A 466 -10.91 -13.92 17.44
C VAL A 466 -10.00 -12.73 17.69
N ASP A 467 -10.56 -11.53 17.63
CA ASP A 467 -9.87 -10.31 18.05
C ASP A 467 -10.05 -10.11 19.57
N VAL A 468 -9.04 -10.54 20.32
CA VAL A 468 -9.00 -10.36 21.78
C VAL A 468 -8.88 -8.91 22.21
N THR A 469 -8.43 -8.02 21.34
CA THR A 469 -8.23 -6.58 21.66
C THR A 469 -9.53 -5.79 21.69
N VAL A 470 -10.61 -6.36 21.16
CA VAL A 470 -11.91 -5.73 21.00
C VAL A 470 -13.02 -6.58 21.67
N GLY A 471 -12.80 -6.99 22.92
CA GLY A 471 -13.81 -7.69 23.70
C GLY A 471 -14.10 -9.11 23.22
N ASN A 472 -13.08 -9.83 22.72
CA ASN A 472 -13.18 -11.19 22.18
C ASN A 472 -14.15 -11.28 20.98
N GLN A 473 -14.11 -10.30 20.08
CA GLN A 473 -14.91 -10.30 18.87
C GLN A 473 -14.50 -11.49 17.98
N VAL A 474 -15.46 -12.35 17.66
CA VAL A 474 -15.28 -13.47 16.73
C VAL A 474 -15.52 -12.98 15.31
N ASP A 475 -14.52 -13.14 14.45
CA ASP A 475 -14.64 -13.01 13.01
C ASP A 475 -14.82 -14.41 12.42
N ALA A 476 -16.07 -14.73 12.03
CA ALA A 476 -16.39 -16.05 11.53
C ALA A 476 -15.90 -16.24 10.10
N GLY A 477 -15.25 -17.35 9.82
CA GLY A 477 -14.90 -17.74 8.46
C GLY A 477 -16.15 -17.94 7.60
N ASN A 478 -16.09 -17.47 6.34
CA ASN A 478 -17.20 -17.53 5.40
C ASN A 478 -16.85 -18.37 4.18
N ALA A 479 -17.28 -19.64 4.18
CA ALA A 479 -17.10 -20.56 3.06
C ALA A 479 -17.92 -20.14 1.82
N ASP A 480 -18.88 -19.21 1.93
CA ASP A 480 -19.77 -18.77 0.86
C ASP A 480 -19.28 -17.52 0.11
N LEU A 481 -18.14 -17.00 0.47
CA LEU A 481 -17.56 -15.82 -0.15
C LEU A 481 -17.25 -16.05 -1.65
N VAL A 482 -17.65 -15.11 -2.50
CA VAL A 482 -17.37 -15.11 -3.93
C VAL A 482 -16.60 -13.85 -4.33
N PRO A 483 -15.77 -13.89 -5.39
CA PRO A 483 -15.00 -12.73 -5.83
C PRO A 483 -15.87 -11.51 -6.18
N GLU A 484 -15.53 -10.34 -5.63
CA GLU A 484 -16.12 -9.07 -6.03
C GLU A 484 -15.76 -8.74 -7.49
N LYS A 485 -16.73 -8.23 -8.26
CA LYS A 485 -16.55 -7.86 -9.66
C LYS A 485 -16.79 -6.36 -9.83
N THR A 486 -15.78 -5.62 -10.25
CA THR A 486 -15.82 -4.17 -10.39
C THR A 486 -15.67 -3.77 -11.84
N THR A 487 -16.64 -3.03 -12.37
CA THR A 487 -16.52 -2.33 -13.65
C THR A 487 -16.24 -0.87 -13.38
N THR A 488 -15.07 -0.40 -13.82
CA THR A 488 -14.57 0.96 -13.59
C THR A 488 -14.56 1.77 -14.87
N PHE A 489 -15.06 3.00 -14.79
CA PHE A 489 -14.88 4.04 -15.80
C PHE A 489 -14.08 5.15 -15.16
N SER A 490 -12.93 5.50 -15.74
CA SER A 490 -12.08 6.56 -15.21
C SER A 490 -11.61 7.54 -16.27
N GLY A 491 -11.38 8.78 -15.83
CA GLY A 491 -10.74 9.83 -16.59
C GLY A 491 -9.59 10.42 -15.78
N LEU A 492 -8.44 10.62 -16.43
CA LEU A 492 -7.27 11.22 -15.83
C LEU A 492 -6.75 12.31 -16.76
N ILE A 493 -6.70 13.53 -16.26
CA ILE A 493 -6.05 14.65 -16.94
C ILE A 493 -4.77 15.01 -16.20
N ARG A 494 -3.69 15.16 -16.96
CA ARG A 494 -2.38 15.64 -16.46
C ARG A 494 -2.01 16.89 -17.22
N HIS A 495 -1.57 17.91 -16.48
CA HIS A 495 -1.05 19.15 -17.05
C HIS A 495 0.25 19.53 -16.37
N LYS A 496 1.29 19.75 -17.16
CA LYS A 496 2.62 20.20 -16.72
C LYS A 496 2.73 21.69 -16.98
N PHE A 497 3.23 22.44 -16.02
CA PHE A 497 3.43 23.89 -16.13
C PHE A 497 4.69 24.30 -15.40
N LEU A 498 5.28 25.42 -15.81
CA LEU A 498 6.64 25.75 -15.41
C LEU A 498 7.58 24.56 -15.72
N GLU A 499 8.77 24.53 -15.26
CA GLU A 499 9.69 23.39 -15.54
C GLU A 499 9.40 22.16 -14.67
N ARG A 500 8.84 22.36 -13.45
CA ARG A 500 8.70 21.34 -12.40
C ARG A 500 7.29 21.22 -11.85
N GLY A 501 6.38 22.08 -12.28
CA GLY A 501 4.99 22.07 -11.82
C GLY A 501 4.14 21.03 -12.54
N SER A 502 3.19 20.44 -11.83
CA SER A 502 2.19 19.55 -12.42
C SER A 502 0.87 19.59 -11.65
N ILE A 503 -0.21 19.36 -12.35
CA ILE A 503 -1.52 19.07 -11.78
C ILE A 503 -2.08 17.83 -12.45
N GLN A 504 -2.58 16.91 -11.65
CA GLN A 504 -3.24 15.69 -12.09
C GLN A 504 -4.60 15.58 -11.40
N PHE A 505 -5.61 15.30 -12.18
CA PHE A 505 -6.94 15.00 -11.64
C PHE A 505 -7.44 13.69 -12.23
N ARG A 506 -7.81 12.75 -11.37
CA ARG A 506 -8.44 11.48 -11.72
C ARG A 506 -9.84 11.45 -11.13
N GLY A 507 -10.79 10.99 -11.93
CA GLY A 507 -12.14 10.68 -11.49
C GLY A 507 -12.52 9.26 -11.89
N ASP A 508 -13.03 8.45 -10.97
CA ASP A 508 -13.47 7.07 -11.22
C ASP A 508 -14.93 6.90 -10.82
N TYR A 509 -15.67 6.16 -11.62
CA TYR A 509 -17.00 5.66 -11.28
C TYR A 509 -17.03 4.14 -11.43
N GLN A 510 -17.44 3.45 -10.37
CA GLN A 510 -17.39 2.01 -10.28
C GLN A 510 -18.77 1.41 -10.04
N LEU A 511 -19.10 0.40 -10.84
CA LEU A 511 -20.23 -0.49 -10.64
C LEU A 511 -19.69 -1.80 -10.11
N VAL A 512 -20.16 -2.19 -8.93
CA VAL A 512 -19.63 -3.35 -8.21
C VAL A 512 -20.73 -4.37 -8.02
N ASP A 513 -20.48 -5.60 -8.45
CA ASP A 513 -21.30 -6.78 -8.15
C ASP A 513 -20.61 -7.62 -7.06
N ASP A 514 -21.39 -8.22 -6.17
CA ASP A 514 -20.94 -9.05 -5.05
C ASP A 514 -19.94 -8.31 -4.13
N THR A 515 -20.31 -7.07 -3.78
CA THR A 515 -19.49 -6.20 -2.91
C THR A 515 -19.14 -6.90 -1.60
N GLU A 516 -17.86 -6.94 -1.29
CA GLU A 516 -17.37 -7.45 0.00
C GLU A 516 -17.49 -6.37 1.09
N ASP A 517 -18.12 -6.73 2.23
CA ASP A 517 -18.21 -5.92 3.44
C ASP A 517 -18.59 -6.83 4.62
N LEU A 518 -18.75 -6.26 5.81
CA LEU A 518 -19.17 -6.95 7.01
C LEU A 518 -20.63 -7.43 6.89
N VAL A 519 -20.85 -8.70 7.18
CA VAL A 519 -22.17 -9.36 7.19
C VAL A 519 -22.37 -10.19 8.46
N PRO A 520 -23.62 -10.41 8.90
CA PRO A 520 -23.91 -11.39 9.92
C PRO A 520 -23.73 -12.82 9.37
N ILE A 521 -22.78 -13.56 9.90
CA ILE A 521 -22.61 -15.00 9.65
C ILE A 521 -23.46 -15.76 10.65
N THR A 522 -24.42 -16.55 10.16
CA THR A 522 -25.40 -17.26 10.99
C THR A 522 -25.02 -18.73 11.12
N VAL A 523 -24.76 -19.16 12.35
CA VAL A 523 -24.58 -20.59 12.68
C VAL A 523 -25.91 -21.20 13.02
N ARG A 524 -26.22 -22.36 12.43
CA ARG A 524 -27.48 -23.09 12.65
C ARG A 524 -27.20 -24.49 13.17
N ASP A 525 -28.12 -25.00 14.00
CA ASP A 525 -28.11 -26.41 14.43
C ASP A 525 -28.63 -27.34 13.32
N SER A 526 -28.59 -28.65 13.57
CA SER A 526 -29.11 -29.67 12.63
C SER A 526 -30.61 -29.56 12.32
N ASN A 527 -31.36 -28.79 13.12
CA ASN A 527 -32.79 -28.52 12.95
C ASN A 527 -33.04 -27.20 12.20
N GLY A 528 -31.99 -26.48 11.82
CA GLY A 528 -32.07 -25.21 11.16
C GLY A 528 -32.27 -23.99 12.07
N ASN A 529 -32.28 -24.14 13.40
CA ASN A 529 -32.40 -23.04 14.33
C ASN A 529 -31.10 -22.27 14.43
N ILE A 530 -31.19 -20.94 14.55
CA ILE A 530 -30.02 -20.07 14.76
C ILE A 530 -29.47 -20.31 16.17
N THR A 531 -28.24 -20.79 16.27
CA THR A 531 -27.53 -21.01 17.54
C THR A 531 -26.59 -19.85 17.88
N ALA A 532 -26.04 -19.18 16.87
CA ALA A 532 -25.18 -18.01 17.04
C ALA A 532 -25.19 -17.15 15.78
N GLN A 533 -24.86 -15.87 15.94
CA GLN A 533 -24.56 -14.96 14.86
C GLN A 533 -23.26 -14.21 15.21
N PHE A 534 -22.36 -14.12 14.24
CA PHE A 534 -21.08 -13.44 14.35
C PHE A 534 -20.93 -12.46 13.19
N ASP A 535 -20.06 -11.50 13.31
CA ASP A 535 -19.65 -10.71 12.17
C ASP A 535 -18.58 -11.45 11.37
N GLY A 536 -18.55 -11.21 10.07
CA GLY A 536 -17.52 -11.76 9.17
C GLY A 536 -17.57 -11.06 7.83
N THR A 537 -16.58 -11.30 7.00
CA THR A 537 -16.57 -10.78 5.63
C THR A 537 -17.54 -11.57 4.75
N GLY A 538 -18.34 -10.88 3.96
CA GLY A 538 -19.27 -11.51 3.04
C GLY A 538 -19.70 -10.60 1.90
N ASN A 539 -20.46 -11.16 0.97
CA ASN A 539 -20.95 -10.42 -0.19
C ASN A 539 -22.32 -9.79 0.14
N ILE A 540 -22.38 -8.46 0.15
CA ILE A 540 -23.59 -7.68 0.45
C ILE A 540 -24.36 -7.24 -0.80
N GLY A 541 -24.06 -7.82 -1.97
CA GLY A 541 -24.73 -7.54 -3.24
C GLY A 541 -24.09 -6.40 -4.02
N LYS A 542 -24.93 -5.57 -4.67
CA LYS A 542 -24.45 -4.52 -5.58
C LYS A 542 -24.13 -3.23 -4.85
N SER A 543 -23.05 -2.58 -5.26
CA SER A 543 -22.71 -1.23 -4.81
C SER A 543 -22.29 -0.31 -5.95
N LYS A 544 -22.24 0.98 -5.64
CA LYS A 544 -21.65 2.02 -6.48
C LYS A 544 -20.56 2.71 -5.67
N ARG A 545 -19.43 2.95 -6.32
CA ARG A 545 -18.31 3.70 -5.74
C ARG A 545 -17.91 4.81 -6.71
N TRP A 546 -17.43 5.91 -6.18
CA TRP A 546 -16.84 7.00 -6.97
C TRP A 546 -15.65 7.56 -6.23
N ASN A 547 -14.56 7.78 -6.95
CA ASN A 547 -13.32 8.31 -6.39
C ASN A 547 -12.94 9.56 -7.17
N ALA A 548 -12.33 10.51 -6.48
CA ALA A 548 -11.63 11.63 -7.08
C ALA A 548 -10.28 11.81 -6.41
N GLU A 549 -9.26 12.03 -7.21
CA GLU A 549 -7.90 12.28 -6.76
C GLU A 549 -7.37 13.54 -7.41
N LEU A 550 -6.80 14.43 -6.62
CA LEU A 550 -6.14 15.65 -7.08
C LEU A 550 -4.72 15.67 -6.55
N GLU A 551 -3.75 15.68 -7.44
CA GLU A 551 -2.34 15.87 -7.09
C GLU A 551 -1.84 17.15 -7.74
N ILE A 552 -1.20 18.03 -6.95
CA ILE A 552 -0.62 19.28 -7.41
C ILE A 552 0.83 19.34 -6.91
N THR A 553 1.78 19.54 -7.80
CA THR A 553 3.17 19.92 -7.48
C THR A 553 3.39 21.33 -7.95
N LEU A 554 3.72 22.23 -7.03
CA LEU A 554 3.84 23.66 -7.28
C LEU A 554 5.22 24.17 -6.86
N PRO A 555 6.12 24.41 -7.82
CA PRO A 555 7.35 25.16 -7.53
C PRO A 555 6.99 26.61 -7.24
N LEU A 556 7.44 27.12 -6.09
CA LEU A 556 7.09 28.45 -5.59
C LEU A 556 8.13 29.50 -5.95
N ASP A 557 9.12 29.18 -6.77
CA ASP A 557 10.21 30.09 -7.15
C ASP A 557 9.73 31.42 -7.72
N TRP A 558 8.66 31.41 -8.51
CA TRP A 558 8.06 32.60 -9.09
C TRP A 558 7.52 33.58 -8.02
N LEU A 559 7.15 33.09 -6.84
CA LEU A 559 6.65 33.88 -5.72
C LEU A 559 7.77 34.22 -4.72
N THR A 560 8.69 33.28 -4.47
CA THR A 560 9.66 33.38 -3.36
C THR A 560 11.04 33.91 -3.77
N ARG A 561 11.45 33.77 -5.05
CA ARG A 561 12.71 34.28 -5.55
C ARG A 561 12.84 35.82 -5.44
N PRO A 562 11.78 36.64 -5.68
CA PRO A 562 11.85 38.08 -5.49
C PRO A 562 12.17 38.52 -4.05
N ILE A 563 11.90 37.67 -3.06
CA ILE A 563 12.19 37.93 -1.64
C ILE A 563 13.40 37.13 -1.13
N GLY A 564 14.24 36.62 -2.06
CA GLY A 564 15.52 35.99 -1.75
C GLY A 564 15.48 34.47 -1.48
N PHE A 565 14.35 33.80 -1.70
CA PHE A 565 14.24 32.35 -1.50
C PHE A 565 14.00 31.64 -2.85
N ALA A 566 14.83 30.64 -3.16
CA ALA A 566 14.69 29.80 -4.34
C ALA A 566 14.74 28.32 -3.92
N GLY A 567 14.05 27.44 -4.64
CA GLY A 567 14.02 26.01 -4.35
C GLY A 567 12.91 25.59 -3.39
N ILE A 568 11.84 26.40 -3.26
CA ILE A 568 10.67 26.00 -2.46
C ILE A 568 9.66 25.30 -3.37
N GLU A 569 9.20 24.13 -2.94
CA GLU A 569 8.18 23.33 -3.62
C GLU A 569 7.09 22.93 -2.62
N ALA A 570 5.84 23.06 -3.03
CA ALA A 570 4.68 22.57 -2.30
C ALA A 570 4.01 21.46 -3.10
N LYS A 571 3.61 20.39 -2.42
CA LYS A 571 2.83 19.30 -2.99
C LYS A 571 1.54 19.10 -2.19
N TYR A 572 0.44 18.91 -2.91
CA TYR A 572 -0.85 18.56 -2.35
C TYR A 572 -1.34 17.28 -3.00
N ILE A 573 -1.84 16.35 -2.18
CA ILE A 573 -2.53 15.14 -2.61
C ILE A 573 -3.84 15.06 -1.85
N GLY A 574 -4.95 15.00 -2.59
CA GLY A 574 -6.28 14.87 -2.03
C GLY A 574 -7.03 13.71 -2.66
N HIS A 575 -7.60 12.84 -1.82
CA HIS A 575 -8.45 11.73 -2.24
C HIS A 575 -9.86 11.91 -1.68
N TYR A 576 -10.86 11.60 -2.50
CA TYR A 576 -12.25 11.53 -2.11
C TYR A 576 -12.83 10.18 -2.53
N HIS A 577 -13.49 9.47 -1.61
CA HIS A 577 -14.01 8.11 -1.79
C HIS A 577 -15.47 8.03 -1.37
N GLY A 578 -16.39 8.19 -2.31
CA GLY A 578 -17.81 7.97 -2.03
C GLY A 578 -18.22 6.53 -2.34
N SER A 579 -19.24 6.06 -1.64
CA SER A 579 -19.82 4.74 -1.89
C SER A 579 -21.28 4.68 -1.42
N LYS A 580 -22.04 3.76 -2.04
CA LYS A 580 -23.43 3.49 -1.66
C LYS A 580 -23.70 1.99 -1.76
N VAL A 581 -24.15 1.41 -0.66
CA VAL A 581 -24.50 0.00 -0.52
C VAL A 581 -25.72 -0.14 0.38
N THR A 582 -26.50 -1.21 0.23
CA THR A 582 -27.59 -1.55 1.15
C THR A 582 -27.03 -2.33 2.33
N ASP A 583 -27.28 -1.85 3.55
CA ASP A 583 -26.87 -2.51 4.79
C ASP A 583 -27.63 -3.80 5.02
N PRO A 584 -26.95 -4.96 5.19
CA PRO A 584 -27.64 -6.26 5.35
C PRO A 584 -28.42 -6.37 6.67
N VAL A 585 -28.11 -5.57 7.69
CA VAL A 585 -28.77 -5.60 9.00
C VAL A 585 -30.01 -4.71 9.03
N THR A 586 -29.88 -3.45 8.54
CA THR A 586 -30.94 -2.43 8.65
C THR A 586 -31.77 -2.25 7.38
N GLY A 587 -31.31 -2.74 6.24
CA GLY A 587 -31.92 -2.49 4.91
C GLY A 587 -31.74 -1.08 4.39
N LEU A 588 -31.08 -0.18 5.13
CA LEU A 588 -30.87 1.22 4.74
C LEU A 588 -29.59 1.37 3.89
N ASN A 589 -29.54 2.45 3.10
CA ASN A 589 -28.33 2.77 2.37
C ASN A 589 -27.25 3.36 3.30
N ARG A 590 -26.01 2.90 3.15
CA ARG A 590 -24.83 3.40 3.83
C ARG A 590 -23.59 3.44 2.94
N ARG A 591 -22.49 3.97 3.47
CA ARG A 591 -21.16 3.81 2.89
C ARG A 591 -20.61 2.39 3.19
N ILE A 592 -19.65 1.95 2.39
CA ILE A 592 -18.87 0.72 2.65
C ILE A 592 -18.05 0.92 3.94
N SER A 593 -17.88 -0.15 4.71
CA SER A 593 -17.06 -0.14 5.94
C SER A 593 -15.59 0.13 5.66
N HIS A 594 -14.85 0.60 6.68
CA HIS A 594 -13.40 0.78 6.70
C HIS A 594 -12.82 1.75 5.66
N ARG A 595 -13.62 2.62 5.05
CA ARG A 595 -13.17 3.56 4.03
C ARG A 595 -13.49 5.00 4.42
N PRO A 596 -12.47 5.86 4.68
CA PRO A 596 -12.69 7.28 4.92
C PRO A 596 -13.22 7.95 3.66
N LEU A 597 -14.07 8.97 3.81
CA LEU A 597 -14.63 9.71 2.68
C LEU A 597 -13.55 10.54 1.98
N TRP A 598 -12.63 11.11 2.75
CA TRP A 598 -11.53 11.88 2.20
C TRP A 598 -10.25 11.68 3.01
N HIS A 599 -9.13 11.83 2.31
CA HIS A 599 -7.78 11.87 2.84
C HIS A 599 -7.02 12.97 2.11
N GLN A 600 -6.21 13.75 2.83
CA GLN A 600 -5.42 14.84 2.28
C GLN A 600 -4.01 14.83 2.86
N GLN A 601 -3.05 15.18 2.01
CA GLN A 601 -1.66 15.34 2.38
C GLN A 601 -1.10 16.63 1.78
N TRP A 602 -0.32 17.34 2.56
CA TRP A 602 0.41 18.53 2.16
C TRP A 602 1.87 18.33 2.49
N ASP A 603 2.75 18.55 1.52
CA ASP A 603 4.19 18.51 1.68
C ASP A 603 4.75 19.86 1.27
N ILE A 604 5.69 20.37 2.05
CA ILE A 604 6.46 21.56 1.74
C ILE A 604 7.93 21.20 1.87
N ARG A 605 8.73 21.55 0.87
CA ARG A 605 10.15 21.31 0.84
C ARG A 605 10.88 22.57 0.40
N TYR A 606 12.00 22.87 1.05
CA TYR A 606 12.89 23.97 0.71
C TYR A 606 14.30 23.45 0.52
N ASP A 607 14.79 23.48 -0.72
CA ASP A 607 16.12 23.04 -1.11
C ASP A 607 17.08 24.23 -1.17
N MET A 608 18.04 24.28 -0.24
CA MET A 608 19.13 25.27 -0.21
C MET A 608 20.39 24.63 -0.82
N ALA A 609 20.41 24.45 -2.14
CA ALA A 609 21.43 23.69 -2.88
C ALA A 609 22.86 24.15 -2.57
N ASP A 610 23.10 25.49 -2.48
CA ASP A 610 24.42 26.06 -2.20
C ASP A 610 24.95 25.63 -0.82
N LEU A 611 24.08 25.44 0.15
CA LEU A 611 24.43 25.01 1.50
C LEU A 611 24.39 23.48 1.64
N GLY A 612 23.77 22.76 0.71
CA GLY A 612 23.48 21.35 0.80
C GLY A 612 22.48 21.01 1.90
N LEU A 613 21.62 21.97 2.25
CA LEU A 613 20.60 21.84 3.27
C LEU A 613 19.22 21.73 2.63
N VAL A 614 18.37 20.91 3.21
CA VAL A 614 16.96 20.78 2.86
C VAL A 614 16.11 20.79 4.12
N PHE A 615 15.03 21.54 4.09
CA PHE A 615 13.99 21.53 5.13
C PHE A 615 12.70 21.03 4.53
N GLY A 616 11.96 20.21 5.27
CA GLY A 616 10.66 19.77 4.81
C GLY A 616 9.68 19.53 5.95
N ALA A 617 8.42 19.65 5.57
CA ALA A 617 7.27 19.34 6.43
C ALA A 617 6.23 18.58 5.62
N SER A 618 5.61 17.58 6.25
CA SER A 618 4.50 16.81 5.70
C SER A 618 3.38 16.73 6.73
N PHE A 619 2.15 16.91 6.26
CA PHE A 619 0.93 16.83 7.09
C PHE A 619 -0.08 15.95 6.37
N SER A 620 -0.62 14.96 7.08
CA SER A 620 -1.64 14.05 6.56
C SER A 620 -2.83 14.02 7.50
N VAL A 621 -4.02 14.16 6.94
CA VAL A 621 -5.29 14.15 7.69
C VAL A 621 -6.37 13.42 6.89
N GLN A 622 -7.24 12.69 7.58
CA GLN A 622 -8.34 11.98 6.97
C GLN A 622 -9.64 12.10 7.76
N GLU A 623 -10.77 11.89 7.08
CA GLU A 623 -12.05 11.74 7.76
C GLU A 623 -12.07 10.46 8.61
N PRO A 624 -12.85 10.41 9.71
CA PRO A 624 -13.10 9.17 10.42
C PRO A 624 -13.65 8.07 9.50
N ASN A 625 -13.13 6.87 9.62
CA ASN A 625 -13.71 5.70 8.97
C ASN A 625 -14.80 5.08 9.85
N TYR A 626 -15.72 4.35 9.23
CA TYR A 626 -16.82 3.66 9.89
C TYR A 626 -16.80 2.18 9.55
N ALA A 627 -17.15 1.33 10.53
CA ALA A 627 -17.44 -0.09 10.31
C ALA A 627 -18.82 -0.42 10.89
N TYR A 628 -19.56 -1.25 10.16
CA TYR A 628 -20.96 -1.55 10.47
C TYR A 628 -21.13 -3.05 10.74
N PHE A 629 -21.08 -3.43 12.00
CA PHE A 629 -21.24 -4.79 12.50
C PHE A 629 -22.72 -5.12 12.73
N LEU A 630 -23.02 -6.35 13.13
CA LEU A 630 -24.39 -6.79 13.44
C LEU A 630 -25.06 -5.90 14.49
N ASN A 631 -24.38 -5.66 15.60
CA ASN A 631 -24.88 -4.91 16.75
C ASN A 631 -24.06 -3.67 17.11
N GLU A 632 -23.10 -3.26 16.26
CA GLU A 632 -22.20 -2.16 16.55
C GLU A 632 -22.00 -1.25 15.34
N ILE A 633 -21.90 0.07 15.59
CA ILE A 633 -21.27 1.00 14.65
C ILE A 633 -19.96 1.44 15.31
N ARG A 634 -18.86 1.22 14.59
CA ARG A 634 -17.54 1.66 15.01
C ARG A 634 -17.11 2.86 14.17
N ARG A 635 -16.67 3.92 14.83
CA ARG A 635 -16.10 5.10 14.22
C ARG A 635 -14.66 5.23 14.69
N GLN A 636 -13.71 5.30 13.76
CA GLN A 636 -12.30 5.50 14.08
C GLN A 636 -11.79 6.76 13.40
N HIS A 637 -11.21 7.64 14.18
CA HIS A 637 -10.57 8.87 13.73
C HIS A 637 -9.09 8.80 14.09
N GLU A 638 -8.24 8.98 13.09
CA GLU A 638 -6.81 9.20 13.27
C GLU A 638 -6.53 10.68 13.28
N GLY A 639 -5.67 11.14 14.20
CA GLY A 639 -5.27 12.54 14.27
C GLY A 639 -4.44 12.96 13.04
N THR A 640 -4.05 14.22 13.00
CA THR A 640 -3.16 14.73 11.94
C THR A 640 -1.75 14.20 12.17
N ARG A 641 -1.27 13.34 11.26
CA ARG A 641 0.13 12.92 11.27
C ARG A 641 1.00 14.04 10.71
N SER A 642 2.07 14.37 11.41
CA SER A 642 2.98 15.45 11.05
C SER A 642 4.42 14.95 11.02
N THR A 643 5.16 15.31 9.99
CA THR A 643 6.59 15.00 9.88
C THR A 643 7.35 16.29 9.56
N LEU A 644 8.40 16.55 10.32
CA LEU A 644 9.34 17.64 10.07
C LEU A 644 10.72 17.05 9.87
N PHE A 645 11.49 17.51 8.90
CA PHE A 645 12.83 17.02 8.69
C PHE A 645 13.80 18.10 8.22
N ILE A 646 15.08 17.85 8.48
CA ILE A 646 16.22 18.56 7.92
C ILE A 646 17.20 17.54 7.34
N GLU A 647 17.73 17.81 6.14
CA GLU A 647 18.75 17.01 5.47
C GLU A 647 20.00 17.85 5.23
N TYR A 648 21.17 17.22 5.35
CA TYR A 648 22.45 17.80 5.01
C TYR A 648 23.22 16.87 4.05
N SER A 649 23.35 17.27 2.79
CA SER A 649 23.91 16.44 1.71
C SER A 649 25.42 16.60 1.50
N LYS A 650 26.09 17.55 2.18
CA LYS A 650 27.53 17.77 2.09
C LYS A 650 28.32 17.06 3.20
N PHE A 651 27.70 16.12 3.91
CA PHE A 651 28.40 15.30 4.88
C PHE A 651 29.35 14.32 4.18
N SER A 652 30.55 14.13 4.71
CA SER A 652 31.61 13.33 4.06
C SER A 652 31.24 11.89 3.75
N LEU A 653 30.32 11.31 4.52
CA LEU A 653 29.82 9.94 4.35
C LEU A 653 28.49 9.88 3.61
N GLY A 654 27.94 10.98 3.09
CA GLY A 654 26.67 10.98 2.36
C GLY A 654 25.69 12.02 2.86
N THR A 655 24.41 11.71 2.86
CA THR A 655 23.33 12.59 3.33
C THR A 655 22.92 12.20 4.74
N LEU A 656 22.95 13.18 5.64
CA LEU A 656 22.47 13.05 7.01
C LEU A 656 21.07 13.68 7.10
N ARG A 657 20.08 12.93 7.58
CA ARG A 657 18.70 13.39 7.78
C ARG A 657 18.29 13.23 9.23
N PHE A 658 17.80 14.31 9.81
CA PHE A 658 17.08 14.27 11.09
C PHE A 658 15.60 14.51 10.85
N GLN A 659 14.75 13.70 11.45
CA GLN A 659 13.30 13.75 11.29
C GLN A 659 12.60 13.58 12.63
N VAL A 660 11.49 14.30 12.79
CA VAL A 660 10.54 14.15 13.89
C VAL A 660 9.18 13.81 13.28
N THR A 661 8.60 12.70 13.70
CA THR A 661 7.27 12.29 13.27
C THR A 661 6.34 12.23 14.48
N ASP A 662 5.30 13.05 14.46
CA ASP A 662 4.15 12.94 15.37
C ASP A 662 3.18 11.92 14.78
N MET A 663 3.01 10.79 15.47
CA MET A 663 2.12 9.70 15.07
C MET A 663 0.63 10.01 15.30
N ALA A 664 0.32 11.17 15.90
CA ALA A 664 -1.00 11.79 16.05
C ALA A 664 -2.03 10.99 16.89
N GLY A 665 -1.73 9.79 17.33
CA GLY A 665 -2.67 8.97 18.08
C GLY A 665 -3.99 8.68 17.33
N PHE A 666 -4.93 8.05 17.99
CA PHE A 666 -6.26 7.77 17.41
C PHE A 666 -7.37 7.85 18.44
N HIS A 667 -8.60 8.06 17.93
CA HIS A 667 -9.83 8.05 18.70
C HIS A 667 -10.79 7.03 18.07
N ARG A 668 -11.33 6.09 18.86
CA ARG A 668 -12.31 5.10 18.43
C ARG A 668 -13.56 5.18 19.30
N ASP A 669 -14.71 5.35 18.66
CA ASP A 669 -16.03 5.28 19.29
C ASP A 669 -16.73 4.01 18.83
N ARG A 670 -17.30 3.27 19.77
CA ARG A 670 -18.14 2.10 19.52
C ARG A 670 -19.54 2.40 20.06
N TYR A 671 -20.53 2.29 19.19
CA TYR A 671 -21.95 2.42 19.53
C TYR A 671 -22.56 1.02 19.44
N ILE A 672 -22.81 0.39 20.59
CA ILE A 672 -23.24 -0.99 20.73
C ILE A 672 -24.74 -1.01 21.02
N TYR A 673 -25.50 -1.78 20.25
CA TYR A 673 -26.95 -1.87 20.31
C TYR A 673 -27.37 -3.18 20.99
N ALA A 674 -28.46 -3.15 21.75
CA ALA A 674 -29.06 -4.35 22.33
C ALA A 674 -29.65 -5.22 21.21
N GLY A 675 -29.08 -6.41 21.02
CA GLY A 675 -29.44 -7.35 19.96
C GLY A 675 -28.81 -6.99 18.62
N THR A 676 -29.48 -6.17 17.78
CA THR A 676 -28.96 -5.76 16.47
C THR A 676 -29.12 -4.26 16.26
N ARG A 677 -28.40 -3.70 15.29
CA ARG A 677 -28.59 -2.30 14.87
C ARG A 677 -30.00 -2.01 14.34
N ALA A 678 -30.71 -3.04 13.86
CA ALA A 678 -32.10 -2.91 13.40
C ALA A 678 -33.10 -2.72 14.57
N SER A 679 -32.79 -3.19 15.77
CA SER A 679 -33.63 -2.99 16.96
C SER A 679 -33.64 -1.56 17.47
N GLY A 680 -32.59 -0.78 17.17
CA GLY A 680 -32.49 0.65 17.47
C GLY A 680 -32.18 1.04 18.91
N ALA A 681 -32.14 0.10 19.86
CA ALA A 681 -31.81 0.39 21.27
C ALA A 681 -30.30 0.49 21.46
N LEU A 682 -29.78 1.70 21.65
CA LEU A 682 -28.38 1.92 22.01
C LEU A 682 -28.18 1.51 23.47
N ASP A 683 -27.35 0.50 23.71
CA ASP A 683 -27.08 -0.11 25.00
C ASP A 683 -25.82 0.44 25.66
N GLN A 684 -24.73 0.50 24.88
CA GLN A 684 -23.43 0.92 25.40
C GLN A 684 -22.70 1.81 24.41
N ILE A 685 -21.92 2.75 24.95
CA ILE A 685 -20.96 3.58 24.19
C ILE A 685 -19.58 3.34 24.80
N VAL A 686 -18.60 2.98 23.95
CA VAL A 686 -17.20 2.86 24.35
C VAL A 686 -16.36 3.87 23.58
N ASN A 687 -15.72 4.78 24.31
CA ASN A 687 -14.86 5.82 23.73
C ASN A 687 -13.40 5.49 24.07
N ARG A 688 -12.58 5.14 23.09
CA ARG A 688 -11.16 4.87 23.24
C ARG A 688 -10.35 6.03 22.67
N LYS A 689 -9.46 6.61 23.47
CA LYS A 689 -8.47 7.59 23.00
C LYS A 689 -7.08 7.05 23.25
N ARG A 690 -6.21 7.13 22.25
CA ARG A 690 -4.78 6.80 22.37
C ARG A 690 -3.95 7.97 21.89
N THR A 691 -3.01 8.38 22.70
CA THR A 691 -1.93 9.30 22.35
C THR A 691 -0.70 8.46 22.08
N LEU A 692 0.01 8.70 21.00
CA LEU A 692 1.25 8.03 20.64
C LEU A 692 2.42 8.97 20.86
N ASP A 693 3.55 8.44 21.31
CA ASP A 693 4.77 9.22 21.44
C ASP A 693 5.33 9.59 20.07
N PRO A 694 5.92 10.79 19.91
CA PRO A 694 6.61 11.15 18.68
C PRO A 694 7.87 10.29 18.49
N LEU A 695 8.20 10.02 17.24
CA LEU A 695 9.42 9.30 16.84
C LEU A 695 10.48 10.30 16.38
N LEU A 696 11.68 10.17 16.91
CA LEU A 696 12.88 10.89 16.48
C LEU A 696 13.70 9.94 15.62
N GLN A 697 14.11 10.39 14.46
CA GLN A 697 14.84 9.54 13.52
C GLN A 697 16.08 10.26 13.00
N LEU A 698 17.22 9.57 13.04
CA LEU A 698 18.46 10.00 12.42
C LEU A 698 18.87 8.99 11.37
N THR A 699 18.99 9.43 10.13
CA THR A 699 19.33 8.57 8.98
C THR A 699 20.62 9.09 8.33
N LEU A 700 21.54 8.19 8.07
CA LEU A 700 22.70 8.41 7.22
C LEU A 700 22.57 7.52 5.99
N SER A 701 22.48 8.12 4.80
CA SER A 701 22.43 7.41 3.53
C SER A 701 23.60 7.81 2.63
N GLY A 702 24.16 6.84 1.92
CA GLY A 702 25.31 7.06 1.06
C GLY A 702 25.45 5.99 -0.02
N LYS A 703 26.52 6.17 -0.82
CA LYS A 703 26.87 5.29 -1.97
C LYS A 703 28.38 5.03 -1.99
N PHE A 704 28.77 3.90 -2.58
CA PHE A 704 30.16 3.53 -2.76
C PHE A 704 30.43 2.92 -4.12
#